data_a2d43f7b760294953bc279167d96006c
#
_entry.id   a2d43f7b760294953bc279167d96006c
#
_cell.length_a   1.000
_cell.length_b   1.000
_cell.length_c   1.000
_cell.angle_alpha   90.00
_cell.angle_beta   90.00
_cell.angle_gamma   90.00
#
_symmetry.space_group_name_H-M   'P 1'
#
loop_
_entity.id
_entity.type
_entity.pdbx_description
1 polymer ?
#
loop_
_entity_poly.entity_id
_entity_poly.type
_entity_poly.pdbx_seq_one_letter_code
_entity_poly.pdbx_strand_id
1 'polypeptide(L)'
;MKPLPLVSIVLSFLLLSGQTTVFAQRRPSAFVDRNGVLRWTAGRQEIAEFGVHYALPFSTAYANYQDLGLDFEEGIRQDVYHLTRLGLKAYRVHMWDAELTDTLGNLRQNEHLRLLDLTVKEMKDRGFKMLLTPLNYYGTREKPYGIGQKWGKSGSYTPEAVAATKNYLLQLMCHVNPYTGNAYKDDEDIIGYEIYNEPGHDGFSEEEVIAYINSLVEVIRQAGCRKPLFWCMSIAPQLIRGFVKADVQGGSMQWYSVSHNAGFPFKGNLLTHVDQWPKDTLTDVVRAARKALVSYELDAADNAYSYTYPMMARSMREAGFQFAAMFSYDPMGIAAYNTEYRTHYMNLAYAPKKAMGLKIAGEVFRATPRLKQFGRFPQDTTFGSFHVSHHPELAEMVSEEKFFYSGDTRSVPPAVSSLREIAGIGSSCLVKYAGRGIYFLDKVEDGVWRLEVMPDATWVDNPFGRPELGREMSAIVWETYPMTIDLPDLGEGYSLRGINDGNDHRAEADGRTIRISPGTYLLEAAGKHSRLGPEDKWKDIVLKEFAAPQPTQGSYLVYTPMRELSRTARPELSLEVISQRAPDAVRLEVFSLSPSRFPVLDFKKDGRYGWRVSLPEEMLREDILAYRIAIVRDGKTVYYPEDVSGGQMDYINTEMYQLRIVDPRAPVVLLNVAEDLRELRRNHRHYPYRFRPSALPGLAGVRVASDGMVYASHYVLDCTAGRGSDLAGKRVLAVRAYSGEAASSRTWIVLQGTDGLEYGMQILVGPDAREYRLPLSDFKRIRVTGPGEKGFVYIDRIPEENAYLDLRKVETVKMAVLPQDNPEGASVYFEYITLE
;
A
#
# COMPACT_ATOMS: atom_id res chain seq x y z
N MET A 1 106.05 -20.96 -14.11
CA MET A 1 105.02 -21.82 -13.60
C MET A 1 103.86 -20.98 -13.26
N LYS A 2 102.71 -21.12 -13.94
CA LYS A 2 101.54 -20.28 -13.85
C LYS A 2 100.58 -20.84 -12.73
N PRO A 3 99.92 -19.96 -11.92
CA PRO A 3 98.89 -20.38 -10.98
C PRO A 3 97.56 -20.44 -11.64
N LEU A 4 96.72 -21.46 -11.25
CA LEU A 4 95.33 -21.66 -11.57
C LEU A 4 94.48 -20.60 -10.87
N PRO A 5 93.28 -20.23 -11.46
CA PRO A 5 92.33 -19.33 -10.76
C PRO A 5 91.31 -20.08 -9.88
N LEU A 6 91.04 -19.53 -8.72
CA LEU A 6 89.97 -19.87 -7.80
C LEU A 6 88.59 -19.57 -8.44
N VAL A 7 87.70 -20.52 -8.45
CA VAL A 7 86.31 -20.35 -8.81
C VAL A 7 85.52 -20.06 -7.53
N SER A 8 84.97 -18.83 -7.40
CA SER A 8 84.07 -18.45 -6.32
C SER A 8 82.63 -18.85 -6.70
N ILE A 9 82.07 -19.79 -5.98
CA ILE A 9 80.63 -20.09 -6.03
C ILE A 9 79.84 -19.05 -5.20
N VAL A 10 79.10 -18.18 -5.89
CA VAL A 10 78.15 -17.26 -5.24
C VAL A 10 76.80 -18.01 -5.09
N LEU A 11 76.48 -18.38 -3.86
CA LEU A 11 75.13 -18.91 -3.51
C LEU A 11 74.17 -17.76 -3.42
N SER A 12 73.33 -17.59 -4.43
CA SER A 12 72.19 -16.58 -4.41
C SER A 12 71.06 -17.16 -3.58
N PHE A 13 70.88 -16.72 -2.35
CA PHE A 13 69.61 -16.91 -1.59
C PHE A 13 68.50 -16.04 -2.19
N LEU A 14 67.57 -16.66 -2.91
CA LEU A 14 66.29 -16.07 -3.27
C LEU A 14 65.41 -16.04 -2.00
N LEU A 15 65.35 -14.89 -1.35
CA LEU A 15 64.32 -14.55 -0.36
C LEU A 15 63.02 -14.33 -1.12
N LEU A 16 62.19 -15.37 -1.18
CA LEU A 16 60.74 -15.23 -1.48
C LEU A 16 60.06 -14.51 -0.31
N SER A 17 60.00 -13.20 -0.38
CA SER A 17 59.12 -12.44 0.48
C SER A 17 57.66 -12.71 0.04
N GLY A 18 57.07 -13.70 0.65
CA GLY A 18 55.63 -13.90 0.61
C GLY A 18 54.97 -12.64 1.18
N GLN A 19 54.55 -11.71 0.32
CA GLN A 19 53.58 -10.68 0.70
C GLN A 19 52.28 -11.37 0.98
N THR A 20 52.05 -11.77 2.24
CA THR A 20 50.69 -11.98 2.76
C THR A 20 50.03 -10.62 2.73
N THR A 21 49.30 -10.35 1.69
CA THR A 21 48.31 -9.27 1.67
C THR A 21 47.32 -9.58 2.79
N VAL A 22 47.54 -9.03 3.96
CA VAL A 22 46.54 -8.93 5.01
C VAL A 22 45.47 -7.99 4.43
N PHE A 23 44.45 -8.59 3.86
CA PHE A 23 43.25 -7.84 3.54
C PHE A 23 42.75 -7.25 4.87
N ALA A 24 43.02 -5.96 5.07
CA ALA A 24 42.38 -5.23 6.17
C ALA A 24 40.89 -5.48 6.08
N GLN A 25 40.33 -6.22 7.04
CA GLN A 25 38.87 -6.48 7.08
C GLN A 25 38.16 -5.13 7.04
N ARG A 26 37.45 -4.83 5.94
CA ARG A 26 36.62 -3.62 5.82
C ARG A 26 35.63 -3.61 6.97
N ARG A 27 35.56 -2.51 7.70
CA ARG A 27 34.53 -2.35 8.72
C ARG A 27 33.16 -2.26 8.03
N PRO A 28 32.10 -2.93 8.56
CA PRO A 28 30.76 -2.82 7.97
C PRO A 28 30.31 -1.36 7.99
N SER A 29 29.55 -0.95 6.97
CA SER A 29 28.99 0.42 6.86
C SER A 29 28.01 0.75 7.98
N ALA A 30 27.35 -0.26 8.55
CA ALA A 30 26.36 -0.16 9.61
C ALA A 30 26.68 -1.10 10.79
N PHE A 31 26.26 -0.70 11.99
CA PHE A 31 26.36 -1.51 13.21
C PHE A 31 25.23 -1.18 14.18
N VAL A 32 24.92 -2.10 15.10
CA VAL A 32 24.00 -1.86 16.22
C VAL A 32 24.84 -1.50 17.45
N ASP A 33 24.55 -0.35 18.07
CA ASP A 33 25.25 0.11 19.25
C ASP A 33 24.80 -0.63 20.54
N ARG A 34 25.48 -0.37 21.66
CA ARG A 34 25.18 -1.01 22.96
C ARG A 34 23.76 -0.70 23.50
N ASN A 35 23.09 0.28 22.92
CA ASN A 35 21.71 0.66 23.29
C ASN A 35 20.67 0.06 22.32
N GLY A 36 21.08 -0.79 21.38
CA GLY A 36 20.19 -1.38 20.38
C GLY A 36 19.82 -0.41 19.26
N VAL A 37 20.65 0.59 18.97
CA VAL A 37 20.40 1.55 17.90
C VAL A 37 21.24 1.21 16.69
N LEU A 38 20.60 1.03 15.53
CA LEU A 38 21.27 0.84 14.24
C LEU A 38 21.86 2.17 13.77
N ARG A 39 23.19 2.17 13.51
CA ARG A 39 23.96 3.38 13.17
C ARG A 39 24.87 3.19 11.99
N TRP A 40 25.14 4.28 11.29
CA TRP A 40 26.25 4.36 10.34
C TRP A 40 27.59 4.23 11.09
N THR A 41 28.54 3.49 10.53
CA THR A 41 29.89 3.41 11.08
C THR A 41 30.62 4.75 10.94
N ALA A 42 30.48 5.38 9.76
CA ALA A 42 30.94 6.74 9.55
C ALA A 42 29.97 7.74 10.21
N GLY A 43 30.46 8.67 11.01
CA GLY A 43 29.65 9.70 11.64
C GLY A 43 28.71 9.26 12.78
N ARG A 44 28.45 7.95 12.94
CA ARG A 44 27.65 7.32 14.02
C ARG A 44 26.19 7.81 14.12
N GLN A 45 25.68 8.48 13.08
CA GLN A 45 24.27 8.89 13.03
C GLN A 45 23.36 7.65 13.04
N GLU A 46 22.17 7.82 13.58
CA GLU A 46 21.10 6.82 13.49
C GLU A 46 20.73 6.54 12.01
N ILE A 47 20.51 5.30 11.66
CA ILE A 47 19.93 4.92 10.37
C ILE A 47 18.41 5.04 10.51
N ALA A 48 17.79 5.75 9.57
CA ALA A 48 16.35 5.89 9.45
C ALA A 48 15.98 5.81 7.97
N GLU A 49 15.86 4.59 7.43
CA GLU A 49 15.63 4.36 6.01
C GLU A 49 14.26 3.71 5.75
N PHE A 50 13.56 4.22 4.76
CA PHE A 50 12.24 3.78 4.34
C PHE A 50 12.22 3.47 2.85
N GLY A 51 11.58 2.38 2.47
CA GLY A 51 11.49 1.97 1.08
C GLY A 51 10.57 0.78 0.86
N VAL A 52 10.98 -0.12 0.00
CA VAL A 52 10.13 -1.20 -0.50
C VAL A 52 10.81 -2.56 -0.49
N HIS A 53 9.97 -3.58 -0.45
CA HIS A 53 10.29 -4.89 -0.99
C HIS A 53 10.02 -4.88 -2.50
N TYR A 54 10.93 -5.47 -3.28
CA TYR A 54 10.80 -5.60 -4.73
C TYR A 54 11.39 -6.94 -5.17
N ALA A 55 10.63 -7.75 -5.89
CA ALA A 55 10.91 -9.17 -6.08
C ALA A 55 10.98 -9.62 -7.55
N LEU A 56 11.10 -8.72 -8.53
CA LEU A 56 11.11 -9.12 -9.94
C LEU A 56 12.08 -10.26 -10.29
N PRO A 57 13.30 -10.37 -9.67
CA PRO A 57 14.18 -11.51 -9.92
C PRO A 57 13.61 -12.89 -9.55
N PHE A 58 12.47 -12.92 -8.82
CA PHE A 58 11.99 -14.16 -8.19
C PHE A 58 10.48 -14.37 -8.33
N SER A 59 10.06 -15.63 -8.10
CA SER A 59 8.70 -16.01 -7.80
C SER A 59 7.68 -15.64 -8.88
N THR A 60 6.50 -15.19 -8.44
CA THR A 60 5.36 -14.85 -9.32
C THR A 60 5.68 -13.70 -10.26
N ALA A 61 6.44 -12.69 -9.80
CA ALA A 61 6.86 -11.57 -10.65
C ALA A 61 7.72 -12.05 -11.83
N TYR A 62 8.72 -12.88 -11.55
CA TYR A 62 9.57 -13.50 -12.59
C TYR A 62 8.73 -14.33 -13.56
N ALA A 63 7.89 -15.24 -13.05
CA ALA A 63 7.06 -16.10 -13.89
C ALA A 63 6.11 -15.29 -14.80
N ASN A 64 5.48 -14.24 -14.27
CA ASN A 64 4.58 -13.39 -15.04
C ASN A 64 5.31 -12.59 -16.13
N TYR A 65 6.54 -12.10 -15.86
CA TYR A 65 7.37 -11.45 -16.87
C TYR A 65 7.73 -12.43 -17.99
N GLN A 66 8.08 -13.67 -17.63
CA GLN A 66 8.38 -14.73 -18.60
C GLN A 66 7.15 -15.09 -19.44
N ASP A 67 5.98 -15.25 -18.83
CA ASP A 67 4.73 -15.59 -19.51
C ASP A 67 4.30 -14.49 -20.52
N LEU A 68 4.62 -13.22 -20.22
CA LEU A 68 4.34 -12.07 -21.09
C LEU A 68 5.48 -11.76 -22.09
N GLY A 69 6.62 -12.45 -21.98
CA GLY A 69 7.79 -12.18 -22.84
C GLY A 69 8.41 -10.80 -22.63
N LEU A 70 8.35 -10.24 -21.42
CA LEU A 70 8.87 -8.92 -21.08
C LEU A 70 10.39 -8.95 -20.84
N ASP A 71 11.05 -7.80 -21.10
CA ASP A 71 12.46 -7.61 -20.80
C ASP A 71 12.67 -7.35 -19.31
N PHE A 72 13.37 -8.26 -18.62
CA PHE A 72 13.64 -8.18 -17.20
C PHE A 72 14.56 -7.01 -16.84
N GLU A 73 15.60 -6.75 -17.66
CA GLU A 73 16.57 -5.70 -17.33
C GLU A 73 15.94 -4.32 -17.49
N GLU A 74 15.18 -4.12 -18.55
CA GLU A 74 14.44 -2.88 -18.75
C GLU A 74 13.42 -2.67 -17.65
N GLY A 75 12.65 -3.71 -17.26
CA GLY A 75 11.72 -3.67 -16.15
C GLY A 75 12.39 -3.25 -14.84
N ILE A 76 13.54 -3.86 -14.48
CA ILE A 76 14.31 -3.51 -13.29
C ILE A 76 14.75 -2.04 -13.33
N ARG A 77 15.28 -1.55 -14.45
CA ARG A 77 15.76 -0.16 -14.58
C ARG A 77 14.61 0.84 -14.44
N GLN A 78 13.47 0.57 -15.07
CA GLN A 78 12.27 1.41 -14.99
C GLN A 78 11.73 1.47 -13.56
N ASP A 79 11.63 0.33 -12.88
CA ASP A 79 11.13 0.27 -11.51
C ASP A 79 12.09 0.95 -10.51
N VAL A 80 13.40 0.76 -10.65
CA VAL A 80 14.40 1.45 -9.82
C VAL A 80 14.37 2.95 -10.05
N TYR A 81 14.12 3.41 -11.30
CA TYR A 81 13.86 4.81 -11.58
C TYR A 81 12.61 5.33 -10.86
N HIS A 82 11.49 4.61 -10.91
CA HIS A 82 10.27 4.96 -10.18
C HIS A 82 10.52 5.09 -8.68
N LEU A 83 11.20 4.11 -8.07
CA LEU A 83 11.54 4.13 -6.64
C LEU A 83 12.43 5.33 -6.29
N THR A 84 13.33 5.73 -7.20
CA THR A 84 14.15 6.93 -7.05
C THR A 84 13.30 8.20 -7.10
N ARG A 85 12.33 8.29 -8.03
CA ARG A 85 11.37 9.42 -8.10
C ARG A 85 10.51 9.55 -6.86
N LEU A 86 10.15 8.42 -6.25
CA LEU A 86 9.46 8.39 -4.97
C LEU A 86 10.36 8.80 -3.80
N GLY A 87 11.67 8.98 -4.01
CA GLY A 87 12.61 9.40 -2.96
C GLY A 87 12.86 8.31 -1.91
N LEU A 88 12.62 7.06 -2.26
CA LEU A 88 12.86 5.91 -1.39
C LEU A 88 14.36 5.59 -1.35
N LYS A 89 14.83 5.10 -0.20
CA LYS A 89 16.25 4.80 0.03
C LYS A 89 16.48 3.43 0.70
N ALA A 90 15.43 2.68 0.97
CA ALA A 90 15.52 1.32 1.50
C ALA A 90 15.06 0.31 0.44
N TYR A 91 15.82 -0.75 0.30
CA TYR A 91 15.47 -1.92 -0.50
C TYR A 91 15.57 -3.19 0.34
N ARG A 92 14.52 -3.98 0.31
CA ARG A 92 14.49 -5.31 0.91
C ARG A 92 14.03 -6.31 -0.15
N VAL A 93 14.63 -7.49 -0.17
CA VAL A 93 14.16 -8.63 -0.93
C VAL A 93 14.33 -9.91 -0.11
N HIS A 94 13.30 -10.75 -0.07
CA HIS A 94 13.49 -12.14 0.31
C HIS A 94 13.89 -12.93 -0.95
N MET A 95 15.08 -13.49 -0.89
CA MET A 95 15.62 -14.32 -1.97
C MET A 95 14.91 -15.67 -1.96
N TRP A 96 14.56 -16.18 -3.13
CA TRP A 96 13.93 -17.49 -3.22
C TRP A 96 15.03 -18.56 -3.28
N ASP A 97 15.39 -19.08 -2.11
CA ASP A 97 16.38 -20.14 -1.96
C ASP A 97 16.06 -21.37 -2.82
N ALA A 98 14.76 -21.63 -3.08
CA ALA A 98 14.31 -22.67 -4.00
C ALA A 98 14.75 -22.42 -5.46
N GLU A 99 14.93 -21.18 -5.89
CA GLU A 99 15.34 -20.77 -7.24
C GLU A 99 16.85 -20.55 -7.35
N LEU A 100 17.50 -20.21 -6.24
CA LEU A 100 18.95 -19.91 -6.18
C LEU A 100 19.82 -21.11 -5.88
N THR A 101 19.27 -22.24 -5.40
CA THR A 101 20.08 -23.37 -4.93
C THR A 101 19.70 -24.70 -5.58
N ASP A 102 20.61 -25.68 -5.49
CA ASP A 102 20.23 -27.07 -5.61
C ASP A 102 19.79 -27.65 -4.23
N THR A 103 19.45 -28.93 -4.20
CA THR A 103 18.99 -29.61 -2.98
C THR A 103 20.09 -29.85 -1.93
N LEU A 104 21.37 -29.56 -2.24
CA LEU A 104 22.51 -29.61 -1.33
C LEU A 104 22.94 -28.22 -0.86
N GLY A 105 22.21 -27.16 -1.30
CA GLY A 105 22.53 -25.79 -0.98
C GLY A 105 23.70 -25.21 -1.77
N ASN A 106 24.06 -25.80 -2.93
CA ASN A 106 25.02 -25.14 -3.80
C ASN A 106 24.35 -23.97 -4.52
N LEU A 107 24.98 -22.80 -4.47
CA LEU A 107 24.52 -21.60 -5.15
C LEU A 107 24.63 -21.79 -6.67
N ARG A 108 23.51 -21.58 -7.37
CA ARG A 108 23.44 -21.70 -8.83
C ARG A 108 23.81 -20.41 -9.52
N GLN A 109 24.63 -20.50 -10.56
CA GLN A 109 24.88 -19.42 -11.50
C GLN A 109 23.80 -19.44 -12.58
N ASN A 110 22.63 -18.85 -12.28
CA ASN A 110 21.45 -18.85 -13.13
C ASN A 110 20.89 -17.44 -13.33
N GLU A 111 19.80 -17.34 -14.09
CA GLU A 111 19.17 -16.04 -14.43
C GLU A 111 18.66 -15.29 -13.18
N HIS A 112 18.11 -15.98 -12.20
CA HIS A 112 17.67 -15.37 -10.94
C HIS A 112 18.82 -14.68 -10.19
N LEU A 113 19.98 -15.34 -10.08
CA LEU A 113 21.15 -14.74 -9.44
C LEU A 113 21.68 -13.55 -10.26
N ARG A 114 21.72 -13.68 -11.60
CA ARG A 114 22.14 -12.60 -12.49
C ARG A 114 21.25 -11.36 -12.35
N LEU A 115 19.92 -11.56 -12.33
CA LEU A 115 18.95 -10.46 -12.16
C LEU A 115 19.01 -9.87 -10.76
N LEU A 116 19.25 -10.67 -9.73
CA LEU A 116 19.49 -10.15 -8.37
C LEU A 116 20.75 -9.27 -8.33
N ASP A 117 21.84 -9.74 -8.94
CA ASP A 117 23.10 -8.97 -9.03
C ASP A 117 22.90 -7.64 -9.76
N LEU A 118 22.13 -7.63 -10.86
CA LEU A 118 21.76 -6.43 -11.58
C LEU A 118 20.90 -5.49 -10.71
N THR A 119 19.89 -6.03 -10.03
CA THR A 119 19.02 -5.25 -9.15
C THR A 119 19.82 -4.58 -8.03
N VAL A 120 20.73 -5.33 -7.38
CA VAL A 120 21.63 -4.78 -6.36
C VAL A 120 22.50 -3.65 -6.93
N LYS A 121 23.03 -3.81 -8.15
CA LYS A 121 23.81 -2.77 -8.84
C LYS A 121 22.97 -1.53 -9.12
N GLU A 122 21.78 -1.67 -9.72
CA GLU A 122 20.91 -0.55 -10.06
C GLU A 122 20.46 0.20 -8.79
N MET A 123 20.07 -0.51 -7.72
CA MET A 123 19.74 0.06 -6.42
C MET A 123 20.93 0.82 -5.80
N LYS A 124 22.13 0.25 -5.86
CA LYS A 124 23.36 0.85 -5.36
C LYS A 124 23.69 2.16 -6.08
N ASP A 125 23.58 2.18 -7.40
CA ASP A 125 23.89 3.37 -8.22
C ASP A 125 22.93 4.54 -7.93
N ARG A 126 21.75 4.26 -7.39
CA ARG A 126 20.74 5.23 -6.93
C ARG A 126 20.81 5.51 -5.42
N GLY A 127 21.82 4.98 -4.73
CA GLY A 127 22.07 5.24 -3.31
C GLY A 127 21.15 4.52 -2.32
N PHE A 128 20.47 3.45 -2.73
CA PHE A 128 19.65 2.64 -1.84
C PHE A 128 20.49 1.87 -0.82
N LYS A 129 19.95 1.68 0.37
CA LYS A 129 20.51 0.84 1.43
C LYS A 129 19.69 -0.44 1.55
N MET A 130 20.36 -1.57 1.60
CA MET A 130 19.75 -2.86 1.37
C MET A 130 19.75 -3.74 2.63
N LEU A 131 18.60 -4.34 2.92
CA LEU A 131 18.43 -5.42 3.88
C LEU A 131 18.05 -6.68 3.08
N LEU A 132 18.99 -7.62 2.95
CA LEU A 132 18.74 -8.81 2.15
C LEU A 132 18.29 -9.97 3.05
N THR A 133 17.33 -10.78 2.56
CA THR A 133 16.77 -11.93 3.28
C THR A 133 17.05 -13.20 2.49
N PRO A 134 18.13 -13.96 2.81
CA PRO A 134 18.57 -15.10 1.99
C PRO A 134 17.66 -16.33 2.02
N LEU A 135 16.85 -16.51 3.08
CA LEU A 135 16.05 -17.73 3.26
C LEU A 135 14.56 -17.40 3.36
N ASN A 136 13.71 -18.18 2.70
CA ASN A 136 12.26 -18.16 2.90
C ASN A 136 11.61 -19.56 2.92
N TYR A 137 12.25 -20.56 2.36
CA TYR A 137 11.76 -21.94 2.27
C TYR A 137 10.37 -22.04 1.64
N TYR A 138 10.06 -21.16 0.70
CA TYR A 138 8.88 -21.28 -0.13
C TYR A 138 9.15 -22.21 -1.31
N GLY A 139 8.07 -22.78 -1.87
CA GLY A 139 8.15 -23.56 -3.11
C GLY A 139 8.29 -22.70 -4.35
N THR A 140 8.69 -23.31 -5.46
CA THR A 140 8.75 -22.70 -6.78
C THR A 140 8.09 -23.59 -7.83
N ARG A 141 7.68 -23.01 -8.97
CA ARG A 141 7.23 -23.76 -10.15
C ARG A 141 8.40 -24.34 -10.94
N GLU A 142 9.58 -23.77 -10.78
CA GLU A 142 10.77 -24.11 -11.56
C GLU A 142 11.44 -25.40 -11.12
N LYS A 143 12.09 -26.06 -12.07
CA LYS A 143 12.92 -27.26 -11.85
C LYS A 143 14.31 -27.01 -12.40
N PRO A 144 15.34 -27.62 -11.79
CA PRO A 144 15.32 -28.52 -10.63
C PRO A 144 15.09 -27.75 -9.33
N TYR A 145 14.46 -28.38 -8.33
CA TYR A 145 14.12 -27.78 -7.04
C TYR A 145 15.36 -27.49 -6.20
N GLY A 146 15.34 -26.34 -5.48
CA GLY A 146 16.32 -26.00 -4.46
C GLY A 146 15.91 -26.43 -3.05
N ILE A 147 16.65 -25.92 -2.06
CA ILE A 147 16.44 -26.30 -0.63
C ILE A 147 15.02 -26.00 -0.15
N GLY A 148 14.47 -24.82 -0.46
CA GLY A 148 13.14 -24.41 -0.01
C GLY A 148 12.05 -25.36 -0.50
N GLN A 149 12.08 -25.75 -1.77
CA GLN A 149 11.13 -26.70 -2.36
C GLN A 149 11.29 -28.11 -1.79
N LYS A 150 12.51 -28.53 -1.47
CA LYS A 150 12.77 -29.89 -0.97
C LYS A 150 12.25 -30.11 0.44
N TRP A 151 12.50 -29.20 1.35
CA TRP A 151 12.17 -29.36 2.77
C TRP A 151 10.98 -28.52 3.26
N GLY A 152 10.71 -27.37 2.65
CA GLY A 152 9.72 -26.43 3.14
C GLY A 152 10.05 -25.89 4.54
N LYS A 153 9.23 -24.99 5.05
CA LYS A 153 9.45 -24.36 6.38
C LYS A 153 9.47 -25.37 7.52
N SER A 154 8.59 -26.37 7.51
CA SER A 154 8.51 -27.40 8.55
C SER A 154 9.71 -28.36 8.57
N GLY A 155 10.37 -28.58 7.44
CA GLY A 155 11.54 -29.43 7.32
C GLY A 155 12.86 -28.71 7.49
N SER A 156 12.89 -27.40 7.65
CA SER A 156 14.11 -26.57 7.71
C SER A 156 15.03 -26.86 8.89
N TYR A 157 14.54 -27.55 9.93
CA TYR A 157 15.28 -27.94 11.13
C TYR A 157 15.94 -29.33 11.03
N THR A 158 15.68 -30.09 9.98
CA THR A 158 16.34 -31.40 9.80
C THR A 158 17.85 -31.22 9.62
N PRO A 159 18.69 -32.15 10.11
CA PRO A 159 20.17 -32.03 10.00
C PRO A 159 20.65 -31.79 8.56
N GLU A 160 20.04 -32.48 7.60
CA GLU A 160 20.37 -32.37 6.17
C GLU A 160 19.99 -31.00 5.61
N ALA A 161 18.80 -30.47 5.99
CA ALA A 161 18.36 -29.14 5.60
C ALA A 161 19.27 -28.06 6.19
N VAL A 162 19.62 -28.18 7.48
CA VAL A 162 20.54 -27.26 8.16
C VAL A 162 21.92 -27.27 7.48
N ALA A 163 22.45 -28.46 7.11
CA ALA A 163 23.72 -28.57 6.42
C ALA A 163 23.68 -27.89 5.05
N ALA A 164 22.64 -28.13 4.25
CA ALA A 164 22.46 -27.50 2.95
C ALA A 164 22.24 -25.96 3.08
N THR A 165 21.49 -25.50 4.08
CA THR A 165 21.32 -24.06 4.36
C THR A 165 22.64 -23.39 4.70
N LYS A 166 23.48 -24.00 5.54
CA LYS A 166 24.81 -23.49 5.89
C LYS A 166 25.72 -23.41 4.68
N ASN A 167 25.68 -24.42 3.80
CA ASN A 167 26.43 -24.42 2.54
C ASN A 167 25.99 -23.23 1.65
N TYR A 168 24.70 -23.03 1.49
CA TYR A 168 24.15 -21.90 0.71
C TYR A 168 24.59 -20.55 1.29
N LEU A 169 24.37 -20.32 2.59
CA LEU A 169 24.71 -19.06 3.24
C LEU A 169 26.19 -18.72 3.12
N LEU A 170 27.07 -19.73 3.26
CA LEU A 170 28.53 -19.53 3.08
C LEU A 170 28.86 -19.06 1.67
N GLN A 171 28.29 -19.72 0.65
CA GLN A 171 28.54 -19.39 -0.75
C GLN A 171 27.95 -18.02 -1.10
N LEU A 172 26.71 -17.72 -0.67
CA LEU A 172 26.06 -16.43 -0.92
C LEU A 172 26.85 -15.26 -0.31
N MET A 173 27.29 -15.38 0.95
CA MET A 173 28.09 -14.33 1.58
C MET A 173 29.39 -14.06 0.82
N CYS A 174 29.99 -15.09 0.24
CA CYS A 174 31.24 -14.98 -0.52
C CYS A 174 31.02 -14.69 -2.01
N HIS A 175 29.78 -14.75 -2.51
CA HIS A 175 29.47 -14.43 -3.90
C HIS A 175 29.89 -13.00 -4.22
N VAL A 176 30.63 -12.83 -5.32
CA VAL A 176 31.06 -11.53 -5.83
C VAL A 176 30.09 -11.13 -6.94
N ASN A 177 29.33 -10.05 -6.73
CA ASN A 177 28.45 -9.49 -7.74
C ASN A 177 29.31 -9.02 -8.94
N PRO A 178 29.11 -9.57 -10.15
CA PRO A 178 29.93 -9.26 -11.31
C PRO A 178 29.80 -7.82 -11.80
N TYR A 179 28.68 -7.15 -11.50
CA TYR A 179 28.44 -5.76 -11.89
C TYR A 179 29.12 -4.74 -10.96
N THR A 180 29.28 -5.07 -9.67
CA THR A 180 29.85 -4.16 -8.67
C THR A 180 31.27 -4.52 -8.26
N GLY A 181 31.70 -5.76 -8.49
CA GLY A 181 32.99 -6.30 -8.04
C GLY A 181 33.07 -6.51 -6.52
N ASN A 182 31.98 -6.36 -5.78
CA ASN A 182 31.96 -6.54 -4.33
C ASN A 182 31.36 -7.88 -3.94
N ALA A 183 31.96 -8.54 -2.95
CA ALA A 183 31.31 -9.67 -2.30
C ALA A 183 30.13 -9.17 -1.46
N TYR A 184 29.05 -9.93 -1.40
CA TYR A 184 27.84 -9.53 -0.68
C TYR A 184 28.11 -9.23 0.80
N LYS A 185 28.99 -9.99 1.43
CA LYS A 185 29.44 -9.74 2.83
C LYS A 185 30.16 -8.39 3.00
N ASP A 186 30.78 -7.85 1.94
CA ASP A 186 31.65 -6.67 1.98
C ASP A 186 31.01 -5.44 1.35
N ASP A 187 29.90 -5.57 0.58
CA ASP A 187 29.24 -4.44 -0.09
C ASP A 187 28.68 -3.44 0.93
N GLU A 188 29.09 -2.17 0.83
CA GLU A 188 28.79 -1.12 1.81
C GLU A 188 27.30 -0.73 1.83
N ASP A 189 26.57 -0.92 0.73
CA ASP A 189 25.15 -0.56 0.62
C ASP A 189 24.23 -1.67 1.13
N ILE A 190 24.73 -2.90 1.32
CA ILE A 190 24.07 -3.95 2.08
C ILE A 190 24.33 -3.70 3.57
N ILE A 191 23.38 -3.08 4.28
CA ILE A 191 23.54 -2.67 5.68
C ILE A 191 23.30 -3.76 6.70
N GLY A 192 22.71 -4.88 6.30
CA GLY A 192 22.45 -6.04 7.16
C GLY A 192 21.75 -7.16 6.43
N TYR A 193 21.55 -8.25 7.16
CA TYR A 193 20.78 -9.41 6.70
C TYR A 193 19.67 -9.76 7.67
N GLU A 194 18.45 -9.90 7.18
CA GLU A 194 17.39 -10.66 7.84
C GLU A 194 17.60 -12.13 7.44
N ILE A 195 18.02 -12.99 8.35
CA ILE A 195 18.52 -14.32 7.98
C ILE A 195 17.45 -15.17 7.31
N TYR A 196 16.21 -15.12 7.82
CA TYR A 196 15.12 -15.98 7.37
C TYR A 196 13.78 -15.22 7.39
N ASN A 197 13.06 -15.23 6.25
CA ASN A 197 11.72 -14.67 6.13
C ASN A 197 10.68 -15.62 6.73
N GLU A 198 9.98 -15.19 7.77
CA GLU A 198 8.86 -15.92 8.38
C GLU A 198 9.16 -17.41 8.66
N PRO A 199 10.17 -17.73 9.47
CA PRO A 199 10.55 -19.10 9.73
C PRO A 199 9.45 -19.90 10.43
N GLY A 200 9.32 -21.19 10.09
CA GLY A 200 8.42 -22.12 10.78
C GLY A 200 9.06 -22.60 12.10
N HIS A 201 8.38 -22.36 13.22
CA HIS A 201 8.86 -22.78 14.55
C HIS A 201 7.92 -23.75 15.26
N ASP A 202 6.91 -24.26 14.55
CA ASP A 202 5.89 -25.13 15.13
C ASP A 202 6.49 -26.44 15.64
N GLY A 203 6.27 -26.74 16.89
CA GLY A 203 6.73 -27.98 17.53
C GLY A 203 8.16 -27.93 18.10
N PHE A 204 8.87 -26.79 17.99
CA PHE A 204 10.23 -26.61 18.56
C PHE A 204 10.19 -25.82 19.87
N SER A 205 11.08 -26.21 20.80
CA SER A 205 11.29 -25.49 22.07
C SER A 205 12.06 -24.18 21.83
N GLU A 206 12.03 -23.29 22.84
CA GLU A 206 12.80 -22.03 22.83
C GLU A 206 14.31 -22.31 22.63
N GLU A 207 14.84 -23.31 23.32
CA GLU A 207 16.26 -23.71 23.26
C GLU A 207 16.66 -24.22 21.88
N GLU A 208 15.85 -25.06 21.26
CA GLU A 208 16.08 -25.57 19.89
C GLU A 208 16.09 -24.44 18.87
N VAL A 209 15.15 -23.49 18.97
CA VAL A 209 15.07 -22.32 18.10
C VAL A 209 16.29 -21.42 18.26
N ILE A 210 16.72 -21.13 19.50
CA ILE A 210 17.94 -20.34 19.77
C ILE A 210 19.16 -21.02 19.17
N ALA A 211 19.33 -22.35 19.40
CA ALA A 211 20.43 -23.12 18.85
C ALA A 211 20.47 -23.09 17.31
N TYR A 212 19.30 -23.22 16.69
CA TYR A 212 19.17 -23.12 15.23
C TYR A 212 19.61 -21.75 14.72
N ILE A 213 19.07 -20.66 15.28
CA ILE A 213 19.43 -19.28 14.91
C ILE A 213 20.95 -19.07 15.03
N ASN A 214 21.52 -19.44 16.20
CA ASN A 214 22.95 -19.26 16.47
C ASN A 214 23.80 -20.05 15.49
N SER A 215 23.37 -21.25 15.07
CA SER A 215 24.07 -22.08 14.10
C SER A 215 24.14 -21.44 12.70
N LEU A 216 23.11 -20.66 12.30
CA LEU A 216 23.11 -19.89 11.04
C LEU A 216 23.95 -18.61 11.17
N VAL A 217 23.88 -17.94 12.32
CA VAL A 217 24.75 -16.79 12.64
C VAL A 217 26.22 -17.18 12.55
N GLU A 218 26.58 -18.32 13.12
CA GLU A 218 27.96 -18.82 13.12
C GLU A 218 28.53 -18.97 11.70
N VAL A 219 27.79 -19.61 10.78
CA VAL A 219 28.28 -19.79 9.40
C VAL A 219 28.42 -18.46 8.64
N ILE A 220 27.51 -17.51 8.85
CA ILE A 220 27.62 -16.18 8.28
C ILE A 220 28.87 -15.45 8.81
N ARG A 221 29.19 -15.62 10.11
CA ARG A 221 30.39 -15.05 10.72
C ARG A 221 31.66 -15.76 10.25
N GLN A 222 31.63 -17.09 10.03
CA GLN A 222 32.73 -17.88 9.43
C GLN A 222 33.02 -17.42 8.00
N ALA A 223 32.01 -17.05 7.21
CA ALA A 223 32.21 -16.44 5.89
C ALA A 223 32.95 -15.09 5.93
N GLY A 224 33.12 -14.49 7.13
CA GLY A 224 33.76 -13.18 7.34
C GLY A 224 32.77 -12.00 7.34
N CYS A 225 31.48 -12.23 7.22
CA CYS A 225 30.48 -11.17 7.28
C CYS A 225 30.40 -10.57 8.71
N ARG A 226 30.53 -9.23 8.81
CA ARG A 226 30.45 -8.49 10.09
C ARG A 226 29.24 -7.57 10.18
N LYS A 227 28.36 -7.59 9.20
CA LYS A 227 27.13 -6.78 9.14
C LYS A 227 26.15 -7.16 10.25
N PRO A 228 25.26 -6.25 10.66
CA PRO A 228 24.12 -6.58 11.53
C PRO A 228 23.27 -7.73 10.97
N LEU A 229 22.86 -8.62 11.87
CA LEU A 229 21.97 -9.74 11.55
C LEU A 229 20.67 -9.57 12.32
N PHE A 230 19.56 -9.82 11.64
CA PHE A 230 18.19 -9.69 12.14
C PHE A 230 17.45 -11.02 12.03
N TRP A 231 16.51 -11.24 12.94
CA TRP A 231 15.61 -12.41 12.92
C TRP A 231 14.17 -11.97 12.88
N CYS A 232 13.34 -12.67 12.11
CA CYS A 232 11.89 -12.44 12.06
C CYS A 232 11.26 -12.87 13.39
N MET A 233 10.67 -11.92 14.13
CA MET A 233 10.18 -12.11 15.49
C MET A 233 8.65 -12.07 15.62
N SER A 234 7.94 -11.62 14.58
CA SER A 234 6.48 -11.42 14.63
C SER A 234 5.67 -12.69 14.35
N ILE A 235 6.24 -13.68 13.66
CA ILE A 235 5.51 -14.88 13.23
C ILE A 235 5.21 -15.85 14.39
N ALA A 236 6.11 -15.92 15.37
CA ALA A 236 5.91 -16.72 16.58
C ALA A 236 6.11 -15.85 17.82
N PRO A 237 5.19 -14.93 18.12
CA PRO A 237 5.37 -13.94 19.18
C PRO A 237 5.54 -14.54 20.58
N GLN A 238 5.05 -15.78 20.81
CA GLN A 238 5.24 -16.52 22.04
C GLN A 238 6.72 -16.88 22.30
N LEU A 239 7.55 -16.97 21.26
CA LEU A 239 8.98 -17.29 21.33
C LEU A 239 9.88 -16.04 21.34
N ILE A 240 9.32 -14.84 21.37
CA ILE A 240 10.11 -13.59 21.25
C ILE A 240 11.16 -13.46 22.35
N ARG A 241 10.89 -13.98 23.55
CA ARG A 241 11.84 -13.96 24.68
C ARG A 241 13.04 -14.85 24.40
N GLY A 242 12.88 -15.92 23.61
CA GLY A 242 13.96 -16.74 23.11
C GLY A 242 14.73 -16.05 21.99
N PHE A 243 14.03 -15.51 20.99
CA PHE A 243 14.67 -14.83 19.86
C PHE A 243 15.61 -13.70 20.30
N VAL A 244 15.22 -12.92 21.32
CA VAL A 244 16.08 -11.83 21.83
C VAL A 244 17.32 -12.34 22.58
N LYS A 245 17.41 -13.63 22.95
CA LYS A 245 18.59 -14.24 23.54
C LYS A 245 19.58 -14.78 22.49
N ALA A 246 19.11 -15.02 21.25
CA ALA A 246 19.97 -15.46 20.14
C ALA A 246 20.99 -14.38 19.75
N ASP A 247 22.10 -14.80 19.11
CA ASP A 247 23.23 -13.92 18.77
C ASP A 247 22.95 -13.07 17.51
N VAL A 248 21.76 -12.50 17.40
CA VAL A 248 21.35 -11.51 16.37
C VAL A 248 21.36 -10.10 16.97
N GLN A 249 21.58 -9.09 16.14
CA GLN A 249 21.69 -7.69 16.59
C GLN A 249 20.36 -6.96 16.56
N GLY A 250 19.32 -7.53 15.94
CA GLY A 250 18.01 -6.91 15.87
C GLY A 250 16.88 -7.90 15.59
N GLY A 251 15.66 -7.41 15.74
CA GLY A 251 14.45 -8.08 15.34
C GLY A 251 13.81 -7.42 14.14
N SER A 252 13.35 -8.22 13.20
CA SER A 252 12.51 -7.78 12.10
C SER A 252 11.05 -8.17 12.38
N MET A 253 10.13 -7.27 12.00
CA MET A 253 8.72 -7.42 12.28
C MET A 253 7.89 -7.08 11.05
N GLN A 254 6.79 -7.80 10.89
CA GLN A 254 5.73 -7.49 9.94
C GLN A 254 4.72 -6.53 10.58
N TRP A 255 4.17 -5.61 9.80
CA TRP A 255 3.06 -4.80 10.26
C TRP A 255 2.16 -4.27 9.14
N TYR A 256 0.87 -4.48 9.33
CA TYR A 256 -0.19 -4.00 8.45
C TYR A 256 -1.18 -3.15 9.25
N SER A 257 -1.56 -1.99 8.73
CA SER A 257 -2.50 -1.08 9.38
C SER A 257 -3.91 -1.66 9.45
N VAL A 258 -4.27 -2.50 8.49
CA VAL A 258 -5.52 -3.28 8.47
C VAL A 258 -5.20 -4.72 8.15
N SER A 259 -5.99 -5.64 8.70
CA SER A 259 -5.90 -7.05 8.32
C SER A 259 -6.32 -7.24 6.88
N HIS A 260 -5.65 -8.13 6.17
CA HIS A 260 -6.05 -8.57 4.83
C HIS A 260 -7.51 -9.01 4.81
N ASN A 261 -8.29 -8.48 3.88
CA ASN A 261 -9.74 -8.58 3.94
C ASN A 261 -10.36 -9.49 2.88
N ALA A 262 -9.58 -10.45 2.42
CA ALA A 262 -10.05 -11.51 1.53
C ALA A 262 -10.64 -10.99 0.20
N GLY A 263 -10.03 -9.93 -0.36
CA GLY A 263 -10.34 -9.49 -1.71
C GLY A 263 -11.35 -8.37 -1.84
N PHE A 264 -11.68 -7.69 -0.75
CA PHE A 264 -12.55 -6.52 -0.78
C PHE A 264 -11.81 -5.26 -0.31
N PRO A 265 -11.87 -4.14 -1.04
CA PRO A 265 -11.23 -2.91 -0.61
C PRO A 265 -11.82 -2.44 0.72
N PHE A 266 -10.94 -2.05 1.64
CA PHE A 266 -11.37 -1.42 2.87
C PHE A 266 -11.83 0.02 2.57
N LYS A 267 -13.03 0.35 3.02
CA LYS A 267 -13.62 1.67 2.94
C LYS A 267 -13.77 2.26 4.35
N GLY A 268 -13.83 3.58 4.45
CA GLY A 268 -13.98 4.30 5.71
C GLY A 268 -12.66 4.77 6.33
N ASN A 269 -12.75 5.52 7.42
CA ASN A 269 -11.62 6.17 8.07
C ASN A 269 -10.72 5.17 8.81
N LEU A 270 -9.43 5.12 8.44
CA LEU A 270 -8.43 4.20 8.98
C LEU A 270 -7.46 4.86 9.97
N LEU A 271 -7.63 6.13 10.30
CA LEU A 271 -6.66 6.89 11.10
C LEU A 271 -6.35 6.24 12.46
N THR A 272 -7.34 5.63 13.12
CA THR A 272 -7.13 5.00 14.44
C THR A 272 -6.52 3.60 14.37
N HIS A 273 -6.38 3.01 13.20
CA HIS A 273 -5.88 1.64 13.01
C HIS A 273 -4.37 1.49 13.31
N VAL A 274 -3.59 2.57 13.21
CA VAL A 274 -2.14 2.57 13.46
C VAL A 274 -1.78 2.75 14.93
N ASP A 275 -2.69 3.20 15.76
CA ASP A 275 -2.42 3.54 17.19
C ASP A 275 -2.26 2.31 18.10
N GLN A 276 -2.26 1.11 17.55
CA GLN A 276 -2.05 -0.12 18.31
C GLN A 276 -0.59 -0.32 18.78
N TRP A 277 0.41 0.26 18.07
CA TRP A 277 1.83 0.08 18.38
C TRP A 277 2.19 0.48 19.84
N PRO A 278 1.71 1.59 20.38
CA PRO A 278 1.99 1.95 21.76
C PRO A 278 1.48 0.91 22.79
N LYS A 279 0.56 0.04 22.37
CA LYS A 279 0.02 -1.06 23.17
C LYS A 279 0.64 -2.42 22.82
N ASP A 280 1.59 -2.49 21.87
CA ASP A 280 2.27 -3.71 21.46
C ASP A 280 3.49 -3.97 22.35
N THR A 281 3.42 -5.03 23.13
CA THR A 281 4.51 -5.45 24.05
C THR A 281 5.69 -6.10 23.31
N LEU A 282 5.54 -6.51 22.03
CA LEU A 282 6.61 -7.19 21.29
C LEU A 282 7.77 -6.24 20.99
N THR A 283 7.48 -5.01 20.57
CA THR A 283 8.51 -3.99 20.33
C THR A 283 9.25 -3.64 21.62
N ASP A 284 8.55 -3.63 22.75
CA ASP A 284 9.13 -3.36 24.06
C ASP A 284 10.12 -4.47 24.48
N VAL A 285 9.80 -5.73 24.25
CA VAL A 285 10.69 -6.88 24.53
C VAL A 285 12.00 -6.76 23.74
N VAL A 286 11.93 -6.44 22.45
CA VAL A 286 13.13 -6.29 21.61
C VAL A 286 13.98 -5.11 22.06
N ARG A 287 13.36 -3.96 22.36
CA ARG A 287 14.07 -2.77 22.86
C ARG A 287 14.70 -3.00 24.23
N ALA A 288 14.00 -3.67 25.15
CA ALA A 288 14.53 -4.02 26.47
C ALA A 288 15.77 -4.93 26.36
N ALA A 289 15.80 -5.80 25.35
CA ALA A 289 16.97 -6.63 25.04
C ALA A 289 18.10 -5.87 24.34
N ARG A 290 17.96 -4.54 24.14
CA ARG A 290 18.94 -3.68 23.44
C ARG A 290 19.24 -4.14 22.01
N LYS A 291 18.19 -4.55 21.27
CA LYS A 291 18.26 -4.97 19.89
C LYS A 291 17.55 -3.94 18.99
N ALA A 292 18.05 -3.74 17.77
CA ALA A 292 17.47 -2.82 16.81
C ALA A 292 16.15 -3.37 16.26
N LEU A 293 15.23 -2.47 15.89
CA LEU A 293 13.94 -2.80 15.26
C LEU A 293 13.96 -2.40 13.79
N VAL A 294 13.64 -3.36 12.92
CA VAL A 294 13.40 -3.16 11.49
C VAL A 294 12.06 -3.78 11.11
N SER A 295 11.39 -3.24 10.10
CA SER A 295 10.21 -3.86 9.50
C SER A 295 10.59 -4.45 8.15
N TYR A 296 10.43 -5.76 8.00
CA TYR A 296 10.70 -6.44 6.75
C TYR A 296 9.53 -6.32 5.77
N GLU A 297 8.32 -6.23 6.30
CA GLU A 297 7.09 -6.07 5.55
C GLU A 297 6.12 -5.14 6.30
N LEU A 298 5.72 -4.08 5.64
CA LEU A 298 4.60 -3.25 6.08
C LEU A 298 3.69 -3.00 4.91
N ASP A 299 2.39 -2.91 5.14
CA ASP A 299 1.46 -2.49 4.11
C ASP A 299 0.17 -1.89 4.70
N ALA A 300 -0.42 -1.02 3.89
CA ALA A 300 -1.79 -0.58 4.02
C ALA A 300 -2.67 -1.49 3.15
N ALA A 301 -2.79 -2.77 3.55
CA ALA A 301 -3.43 -3.81 2.76
C ALA A 301 -4.90 -3.49 2.42
N ASP A 302 -5.34 -3.95 1.26
CA ASP A 302 -6.72 -3.90 0.79
C ASP A 302 -7.36 -2.49 0.84
N ASN A 303 -6.60 -1.40 0.69
CA ASN A 303 -7.14 -0.05 0.63
C ASN A 303 -6.44 0.84 -0.41
N ALA A 304 -7.13 1.94 -0.81
CA ALA A 304 -6.67 2.86 -1.83
C ALA A 304 -6.09 4.17 -1.27
N TYR A 305 -6.13 4.38 0.05
CA TYR A 305 -5.86 5.68 0.64
C TYR A 305 -4.38 6.04 0.71
N SER A 306 -4.07 7.24 0.27
CA SER A 306 -2.71 7.82 0.28
C SER A 306 -2.19 8.10 1.69
N TYR A 307 -3.06 8.52 2.61
CA TYR A 307 -2.70 8.94 3.96
C TYR A 307 -2.25 7.79 4.87
N THR A 308 -2.54 6.55 4.51
CA THR A 308 -2.22 5.38 5.35
C THR A 308 -0.73 5.17 5.55
N TYR A 309 0.10 5.37 4.51
CA TYR A 309 1.55 5.18 4.62
C TYR A 309 2.25 6.23 5.50
N PRO A 310 1.98 7.56 5.37
CA PRO A 310 2.56 8.55 6.28
C PRO A 310 2.19 8.34 7.76
N MET A 311 0.93 7.96 8.05
CA MET A 311 0.54 7.67 9.44
C MET A 311 1.21 6.40 9.97
N MET A 312 1.40 5.36 9.14
CA MET A 312 2.17 4.16 9.50
C MET A 312 3.63 4.50 9.78
N ALA A 313 4.27 5.27 8.90
CA ALA A 313 5.66 5.70 9.07
C ALA A 313 5.86 6.47 10.39
N ARG A 314 4.95 7.38 10.75
CA ARG A 314 4.92 8.07 12.05
C ARG A 314 4.84 7.06 13.19
N SER A 315 3.83 6.20 13.18
CA SER A 315 3.61 5.21 14.25
C SER A 315 4.80 4.27 14.44
N MET A 316 5.42 3.84 13.34
CA MET A 316 6.62 2.99 13.39
C MET A 316 7.81 3.72 14.03
N ARG A 317 8.04 5.00 13.71
CA ARG A 317 9.09 5.81 14.37
C ARG A 317 8.81 6.02 15.85
N GLU A 318 7.55 6.22 16.24
CA GLU A 318 7.09 6.30 17.63
C GLU A 318 7.37 4.98 18.38
N ALA A 319 7.26 3.83 17.72
CA ALA A 319 7.58 2.51 18.26
C ALA A 319 9.09 2.18 18.28
N GLY A 320 9.91 2.93 17.53
CA GLY A 320 11.36 2.81 17.53
C GLY A 320 12.00 2.09 16.35
N PHE A 321 11.26 1.85 15.26
CA PHE A 321 11.77 1.25 14.03
C PHE A 321 12.78 2.16 13.32
N GLN A 322 13.80 1.56 12.69
CA GLN A 322 14.92 2.25 12.07
C GLN A 322 15.11 1.92 10.58
N PHE A 323 14.49 0.89 10.09
CA PHE A 323 14.40 0.49 8.70
C PHE A 323 13.00 -0.05 8.46
N ALA A 324 12.40 0.28 7.31
CA ALA A 324 11.08 -0.22 6.97
C ALA A 324 10.94 -0.42 5.45
N ALA A 325 10.42 -1.57 5.04
CA ALA A 325 10.16 -1.91 3.66
C ALA A 325 8.67 -2.21 3.43
N MET A 326 8.02 -1.43 2.57
CA MET A 326 6.64 -1.69 2.15
C MET A 326 6.60 -2.94 1.27
N PHE A 327 5.74 -3.86 1.56
CA PHE A 327 5.55 -5.11 0.82
C PHE A 327 4.24 -5.06 0.02
N SER A 328 4.32 -5.05 -1.31
CA SER A 328 5.50 -4.94 -2.16
C SER A 328 5.26 -3.93 -3.28
N TYR A 329 6.31 -3.48 -3.96
CA TYR A 329 6.21 -2.65 -5.15
C TYR A 329 5.97 -3.55 -6.37
N ASP A 330 4.86 -3.31 -7.08
CA ASP A 330 4.49 -4.07 -8.28
C ASP A 330 5.36 -3.66 -9.47
N PRO A 331 6.08 -4.60 -10.12
CA PRO A 331 6.83 -4.29 -11.33
C PRO A 331 5.94 -3.70 -12.42
N MET A 332 6.39 -2.61 -13.06
CA MET A 332 5.59 -1.83 -14.02
C MET A 332 5.01 -2.70 -15.15
N GLY A 333 5.75 -3.68 -15.63
CA GLY A 333 5.32 -4.55 -16.73
C GLY A 333 4.10 -5.43 -16.40
N ILE A 334 3.81 -5.66 -15.11
CA ILE A 334 2.66 -6.47 -14.65
C ILE A 334 1.72 -5.71 -13.73
N ALA A 335 2.04 -4.47 -13.38
CA ALA A 335 1.25 -3.67 -12.45
C ALA A 335 -0.17 -3.38 -12.96
N ALA A 336 -0.39 -3.35 -14.27
CA ALA A 336 -1.73 -3.26 -14.86
C ALA A 336 -2.69 -4.32 -14.31
N TYR A 337 -2.17 -5.51 -13.99
CA TYR A 337 -2.93 -6.70 -13.60
C TYR A 337 -2.90 -7.00 -12.10
N ASN A 338 -2.01 -6.37 -11.33
CA ASN A 338 -1.77 -6.63 -9.89
C ASN A 338 -1.55 -8.11 -9.56
N THR A 339 -0.75 -8.83 -10.35
CA THR A 339 -0.57 -10.28 -10.23
C THR A 339 0.63 -10.70 -9.39
N GLU A 340 1.44 -9.76 -8.87
CA GLU A 340 2.56 -10.09 -7.99
C GLU A 340 2.03 -10.56 -6.63
N TYR A 341 1.31 -9.70 -5.90
CA TYR A 341 0.66 -10.07 -4.64
C TYR A 341 -0.60 -9.21 -4.39
N ARG A 342 -1.75 -9.79 -4.56
CA ARG A 342 -3.05 -9.10 -4.70
C ARG A 342 -3.47 -8.12 -3.59
N THR A 343 -2.87 -8.19 -2.39
CA THR A 343 -3.29 -7.34 -1.26
C THR A 343 -2.65 -5.96 -1.25
N HIS A 344 -1.66 -5.71 -2.11
CA HIS A 344 -0.82 -4.51 -2.05
C HIS A 344 -1.22 -3.45 -3.06
N TYR A 345 -1.06 -3.70 -4.31
CA TYR A 345 -1.23 -2.77 -5.42
C TYR A 345 -0.51 -1.42 -5.23
N MET A 346 0.79 -1.43 -5.49
CA MET A 346 1.66 -0.27 -5.35
C MET A 346 2.59 -0.12 -6.56
N ASN A 347 2.31 0.87 -7.40
CA ASN A 347 3.17 1.27 -8.51
C ASN A 347 3.01 2.77 -8.76
N LEU A 348 4.08 3.48 -9.13
CA LEU A 348 4.06 4.92 -9.37
C LEU A 348 3.06 5.30 -10.46
N ALA A 349 3.02 4.54 -11.55
CA ALA A 349 2.18 4.85 -12.71
C ALA A 349 0.73 4.37 -12.53
N TYR A 350 0.49 3.21 -11.92
CA TYR A 350 -0.83 2.57 -11.84
C TYR A 350 -1.60 2.84 -10.54
N ALA A 351 -0.90 3.28 -9.49
CA ALA A 351 -1.50 3.61 -8.19
C ALA A 351 -0.97 4.96 -7.67
N PRO A 352 -1.11 6.07 -8.43
CA PRO A 352 -0.40 7.33 -8.20
C PRO A 352 -0.66 7.92 -6.81
N LYS A 353 -1.91 7.89 -6.29
CA LYS A 353 -2.22 8.41 -4.95
C LYS A 353 -1.50 7.64 -3.84
N LYS A 354 -1.53 6.30 -3.89
CA LYS A 354 -0.80 5.46 -2.93
C LYS A 354 0.71 5.70 -3.03
N ALA A 355 1.23 5.78 -4.25
CA ALA A 355 2.65 6.05 -4.51
C ALA A 355 3.09 7.42 -3.95
N MET A 356 2.26 8.47 -4.09
CA MET A 356 2.51 9.77 -3.45
C MET A 356 2.48 9.66 -1.92
N GLY A 357 1.54 8.91 -1.35
CA GLY A 357 1.53 8.60 0.08
C GLY A 357 2.81 7.91 0.54
N LEU A 358 3.33 6.96 -0.25
CA LEU A 358 4.59 6.27 0.03
C LEU A 358 5.81 7.22 -0.04
N LYS A 359 5.84 8.14 -1.02
CA LYS A 359 6.86 9.21 -1.10
C LYS A 359 6.89 10.05 0.17
N ILE A 360 5.71 10.50 0.61
CA ILE A 360 5.58 11.32 1.83
C ILE A 360 5.97 10.50 3.07
N ALA A 361 5.61 9.21 3.13
CA ALA A 361 5.99 8.32 4.23
C ALA A 361 7.50 8.18 4.39
N GLY A 362 8.25 8.13 3.29
CA GLY A 362 9.71 8.15 3.31
C GLY A 362 10.27 9.41 3.99
N GLU A 363 9.70 10.57 3.71
CA GLU A 363 10.08 11.83 4.37
C GLU A 363 9.67 11.84 5.86
N VAL A 364 8.47 11.36 6.20
CA VAL A 364 8.02 11.20 7.59
C VAL A 364 8.99 10.33 8.37
N PHE A 365 9.38 9.19 7.83
CA PHE A 365 10.25 8.24 8.51
C PHE A 365 11.63 8.83 8.81
N ARG A 366 12.23 9.55 7.87
CA ARG A 366 13.53 10.20 8.03
C ARG A 366 13.48 11.42 8.97
N ALA A 367 12.42 12.24 8.87
CA ALA A 367 12.30 13.48 9.63
C ALA A 367 11.82 13.25 11.08
N THR A 368 11.14 12.15 11.37
CA THR A 368 10.60 11.84 12.70
C THR A 368 11.68 11.26 13.60
N PRO A 369 12.04 11.91 14.71
CA PRO A 369 12.95 11.33 15.68
C PRO A 369 12.40 10.04 16.28
N ARG A 370 13.24 9.02 16.41
CA ARG A 370 12.88 7.73 17.01
C ARG A 370 12.32 7.90 18.40
N LEU A 371 11.21 7.21 18.71
CA LEU A 371 10.49 7.21 20.00
C LEU A 371 9.80 8.54 20.36
N LYS A 372 9.80 9.54 19.46
CA LYS A 372 9.07 10.79 19.69
C LYS A 372 7.58 10.54 19.48
N GLN A 373 6.78 10.93 20.49
CA GLN A 373 5.32 10.84 20.44
C GLN A 373 4.72 12.13 19.88
N PHE A 374 3.69 12.02 19.03
CA PHE A 374 3.00 13.14 18.40
C PHE A 374 1.51 13.25 18.77
N GLY A 375 1.05 12.47 19.73
CA GLY A 375 -0.35 12.36 20.09
C GLY A 375 -1.08 11.25 19.34
N ARG A 376 -2.40 11.34 19.24
CA ARG A 376 -3.22 10.25 18.71
C ARG A 376 -4.20 10.71 17.62
N PHE A 377 -4.39 9.86 16.62
CA PHE A 377 -5.43 10.04 15.62
C PHE A 377 -6.84 9.82 16.22
N PRO A 378 -7.88 10.49 15.69
CA PRO A 378 -7.88 11.40 14.52
C PRO A 378 -7.59 12.87 14.87
N GLN A 379 -7.29 13.22 16.13
CA GLN A 379 -7.09 14.61 16.55
C GLN A 379 -5.75 15.17 16.06
N ASP A 380 -4.68 14.38 16.15
CA ASP A 380 -3.31 14.82 15.88
C ASP A 380 -2.87 14.43 14.47
N THR A 381 -3.59 14.95 13.46
CA THR A 381 -3.34 14.69 12.03
C THR A 381 -2.22 15.53 11.45
N THR A 382 -1.79 16.59 12.15
CA THR A 382 -0.66 17.43 11.75
C THR A 382 0.53 17.21 12.70
N PHE A 383 1.69 16.88 12.13
CA PHE A 383 2.90 16.56 12.89
C PHE A 383 4.15 17.00 12.13
N GLY A 384 4.87 18.01 12.67
CA GLY A 384 5.99 18.64 11.96
C GLY A 384 5.52 19.31 10.68
N SER A 385 6.17 18.96 9.56
CA SER A 385 5.82 19.45 8.22
C SER A 385 4.78 18.60 7.51
N PHE A 386 4.15 17.66 8.19
CA PHE A 386 3.26 16.68 7.59
C PHE A 386 1.82 16.84 8.07
N HIS A 387 0.89 16.57 7.15
CA HIS A 387 -0.54 16.50 7.45
C HIS A 387 -1.18 15.32 6.72
N VAL A 388 -2.13 14.67 7.38
CA VAL A 388 -2.95 13.58 6.81
C VAL A 388 -4.43 13.82 7.08
N SER A 389 -5.29 13.52 6.12
CA SER A 389 -6.73 13.63 6.22
C SER A 389 -7.43 12.50 5.47
N HIS A 390 -8.54 12.01 6.02
CA HIS A 390 -9.39 11.05 5.33
C HIS A 390 -10.42 11.76 4.43
N HIS A 391 -10.99 12.86 4.91
CA HIS A 391 -11.99 13.62 4.13
C HIS A 391 -11.74 15.13 4.24
N PRO A 392 -11.33 15.80 3.14
CA PRO A 392 -10.90 15.21 1.87
C PRO A 392 -9.68 14.28 2.06
N GLU A 393 -9.58 13.25 1.19
CA GLU A 393 -8.44 12.36 1.21
C GLU A 393 -7.17 13.12 0.80
N LEU A 394 -6.22 13.21 1.74
CA LEU A 394 -4.98 13.95 1.53
C LEU A 394 -3.87 13.40 2.42
N ALA A 395 -2.69 13.30 1.85
CA ALA A 395 -1.41 13.28 2.53
C ALA A 395 -0.55 14.40 1.97
N GLU A 396 0.07 15.20 2.83
CA GLU A 396 0.92 16.29 2.36
C GLU A 396 2.15 16.50 3.25
N MET A 397 3.19 17.03 2.63
CA MET A 397 4.38 17.59 3.26
C MET A 397 4.56 19.04 2.81
N VAL A 398 4.64 19.94 3.78
CA VAL A 398 4.82 21.37 3.54
C VAL A 398 6.05 21.85 4.31
N SER A 399 7.15 22.11 3.60
CA SER A 399 8.40 22.59 4.19
C SER A 399 9.00 23.77 3.41
N GLU A 400 10.15 24.28 3.80
CA GLU A 400 10.83 25.37 3.11
C GLU A 400 11.32 24.96 1.71
N GLU A 401 11.79 23.71 1.55
CA GLU A 401 12.41 23.24 0.30
C GLU A 401 11.56 22.24 -0.47
N LYS A 402 10.55 21.61 0.18
CA LYS A 402 9.73 20.54 -0.41
C LYS A 402 8.24 20.78 -0.19
N PHE A 403 7.46 20.54 -1.25
CA PHE A 403 6.02 20.61 -1.20
C PHE A 403 5.41 19.41 -1.95
N PHE A 404 4.90 18.43 -1.20
CA PHE A 404 4.33 17.19 -1.72
C PHE A 404 2.88 17.00 -1.29
N TYR A 405 2.01 16.52 -2.20
CA TYR A 405 0.58 16.33 -1.93
C TYR A 405 -0.05 15.28 -2.83
N SER A 406 -0.95 14.49 -2.26
CA SER A 406 -1.62 13.35 -2.91
C SER A 406 -3.00 13.68 -3.49
N GLY A 407 -3.43 14.93 -3.41
CA GLY A 407 -4.73 15.44 -3.88
C GLY A 407 -4.75 16.95 -3.83
N ASP A 408 -5.87 17.56 -4.21
CA ASP A 408 -6.01 19.02 -4.15
C ASP A 408 -5.74 19.56 -2.73
N THR A 409 -4.91 20.60 -2.64
CA THR A 409 -4.57 21.24 -1.36
C THR A 409 -4.63 22.75 -1.42
N ARG A 410 -4.91 23.37 -0.27
CA ARG A 410 -4.88 24.83 -0.05
C ARG A 410 -3.67 25.28 0.78
N SER A 411 -2.81 24.34 1.15
CA SER A 411 -1.60 24.65 1.94
C SER A 411 -0.64 25.54 1.17
N VAL A 412 0.05 26.41 1.89
CA VAL A 412 1.01 27.37 1.32
C VAL A 412 2.38 27.09 1.94
N PRO A 413 3.42 26.81 1.14
CA PRO A 413 4.78 26.69 1.64
C PRO A 413 5.28 27.98 2.31
N PRO A 414 6.03 27.89 3.43
CA PRO A 414 6.47 29.04 4.19
C PRO A 414 7.44 29.96 3.42
N ALA A 415 8.19 29.41 2.45
CA ALA A 415 9.17 30.14 1.65
C ALA A 415 9.16 29.62 0.21
N VAL A 416 8.24 30.12 -0.63
CA VAL A 416 8.08 29.64 -2.03
C VAL A 416 9.37 29.78 -2.85
N SER A 417 10.15 30.86 -2.64
CA SER A 417 11.43 31.05 -3.34
C SER A 417 12.54 30.07 -2.96
N SER A 418 12.39 29.40 -1.82
CA SER A 418 13.34 28.37 -1.34
C SER A 418 13.02 26.98 -1.82
N LEU A 419 11.84 26.76 -2.44
CA LEU A 419 11.43 25.46 -2.93
C LEU A 419 12.41 24.91 -3.97
N ARG A 420 12.72 23.63 -3.82
CA ARG A 420 13.59 22.85 -4.70
C ARG A 420 12.88 21.65 -5.33
N GLU A 421 11.86 21.12 -4.65
CA GLU A 421 11.11 19.96 -5.10
C GLU A 421 9.61 20.15 -4.83
N ILE A 422 8.81 19.98 -5.86
CA ILE A 422 7.35 19.89 -5.77
C ILE A 422 6.93 18.57 -6.40
N ALA A 423 6.05 17.82 -5.75
CA ALA A 423 5.45 16.65 -6.34
C ALA A 423 3.96 16.59 -5.95
N GLY A 424 3.09 16.38 -6.90
CA GLY A 424 1.66 16.45 -6.62
C GLY A 424 0.78 15.62 -7.55
N ILE A 425 -0.44 15.42 -7.07
CA ILE A 425 -1.59 15.01 -7.86
C ILE A 425 -2.66 16.08 -7.67
N GLY A 426 -3.29 16.54 -8.77
CA GLY A 426 -4.28 17.62 -8.70
C GLY A 426 -3.64 18.99 -8.51
N SER A 427 -4.34 19.91 -7.81
CA SER A 427 -4.01 21.32 -7.76
C SER A 427 -3.59 21.80 -6.37
N SER A 428 -2.74 22.81 -6.34
CA SER A 428 -2.31 23.55 -5.14
C SER A 428 -2.37 25.05 -5.35
N CYS A 429 -1.84 25.85 -4.41
CA CYS A 429 -1.66 27.27 -4.60
C CYS A 429 -0.63 27.60 -5.69
N LEU A 430 0.34 26.70 -5.97
CA LEU A 430 1.45 26.92 -6.91
C LEU A 430 1.24 26.25 -8.27
N VAL A 431 0.48 25.16 -8.33
CA VAL A 431 0.25 24.40 -9.56
C VAL A 431 -1.24 24.17 -9.74
N LYS A 432 -1.80 24.52 -10.91
CA LYS A 432 -3.16 24.15 -11.31
C LYS A 432 -3.07 23.09 -12.36
N TYR A 433 -3.56 21.89 -12.05
CA TYR A 433 -3.48 20.73 -12.94
C TYR A 433 -4.68 19.80 -12.72
N ALA A 434 -5.31 19.37 -13.80
CA ALA A 434 -6.51 18.53 -13.76
C ALA A 434 -6.23 17.04 -14.05
N GLY A 435 -4.99 16.68 -14.37
CA GLY A 435 -4.61 15.29 -14.63
C GLY A 435 -4.58 14.45 -13.34
N ARG A 436 -4.69 13.14 -13.52
CA ARG A 436 -4.73 12.14 -12.43
C ARG A 436 -3.39 11.45 -12.18
N GLY A 437 -2.40 11.65 -13.06
CA GLY A 437 -1.03 11.18 -12.88
C GLY A 437 -0.25 12.09 -11.92
N ILE A 438 0.84 11.55 -11.36
CA ILE A 438 1.77 12.33 -10.55
C ILE A 438 2.55 13.27 -11.47
N TYR A 439 2.84 14.48 -11.01
CA TYR A 439 3.85 15.35 -11.61
C TYR A 439 4.93 15.69 -10.58
N PHE A 440 6.13 15.95 -11.10
CA PHE A 440 7.31 16.33 -10.32
C PHE A 440 7.94 17.58 -10.94
N LEU A 441 8.22 18.56 -10.11
CA LEU A 441 8.97 19.76 -10.45
C LEU A 441 10.23 19.80 -9.59
N ASP A 442 11.39 19.73 -10.23
CA ASP A 442 12.71 19.68 -9.61
C ASP A 442 13.50 20.92 -10.04
N LYS A 443 13.92 21.73 -9.09
CA LYS A 443 14.79 22.89 -9.39
C LYS A 443 16.20 22.41 -9.71
N VAL A 444 16.59 22.51 -10.97
CA VAL A 444 17.92 22.06 -11.43
C VAL A 444 18.94 23.19 -11.42
N GLU A 445 18.51 24.41 -11.71
CA GLU A 445 19.26 25.65 -11.58
C GLU A 445 18.32 26.80 -11.18
N ASP A 446 18.87 27.97 -10.82
CA ASP A 446 18.02 29.14 -10.61
C ASP A 446 17.33 29.55 -11.92
N GLY A 447 16.01 29.61 -11.91
CA GLY A 447 15.16 29.86 -13.06
C GLY A 447 15.10 28.71 -14.06
N VAL A 448 15.53 27.49 -13.67
CA VAL A 448 15.42 26.27 -14.51
C VAL A 448 14.84 25.11 -13.70
N TRP A 449 13.75 24.55 -14.18
CA TRP A 449 13.07 23.44 -13.54
C TRP A 449 12.91 22.25 -14.47
N ARG A 450 13.12 21.06 -13.96
CA ARG A 450 12.72 19.81 -14.63
C ARG A 450 11.28 19.50 -14.25
N LEU A 451 10.40 19.41 -15.24
CA LEU A 451 9.02 18.94 -15.07
C LEU A 451 8.89 17.54 -15.64
N GLU A 452 8.36 16.63 -14.85
CA GLU A 452 7.95 15.30 -15.29
C GLU A 452 6.46 15.13 -15.03
N VAL A 453 5.69 14.65 -16.01
CA VAL A 453 4.26 14.44 -15.92
C VAL A 453 3.93 13.01 -16.30
N MET A 454 3.36 12.25 -15.37
CA MET A 454 2.89 10.89 -15.61
C MET A 454 1.50 10.90 -16.25
N PRO A 455 1.16 9.85 -17.05
CA PRO A 455 -0.19 9.72 -17.61
C PRO A 455 -1.24 9.54 -16.50
N ASP A 456 -2.49 9.82 -16.84
CA ASP A 456 -3.62 9.55 -15.95
C ASP A 456 -3.75 8.06 -15.69
N ALA A 457 -3.99 7.70 -14.42
CA ALA A 457 -4.30 6.34 -14.00
C ALA A 457 -5.59 6.31 -13.19
N THR A 458 -6.48 5.39 -13.51
CA THR A 458 -7.73 5.19 -12.79
C THR A 458 -7.99 3.70 -12.59
N TRP A 459 -8.28 3.30 -11.36
CA TRP A 459 -8.68 1.92 -11.07
C TRP A 459 -10.04 1.65 -11.69
N VAL A 460 -10.09 0.64 -12.54
CA VAL A 460 -11.27 0.24 -13.32
C VAL A 460 -11.86 -1.08 -12.86
N ASP A 461 -11.12 -1.80 -12.00
CA ASP A 461 -11.59 -3.02 -11.36
C ASP A 461 -11.05 -3.08 -9.91
N ASN A 462 -11.47 -4.09 -9.15
CA ASN A 462 -11.00 -4.32 -7.78
C ASN A 462 -9.62 -5.01 -7.77
N PRO A 463 -8.52 -4.31 -7.50
CA PRO A 463 -7.19 -4.89 -7.57
C PRO A 463 -6.92 -5.94 -6.48
N PHE A 464 -7.73 -5.97 -5.40
CA PHE A 464 -7.60 -6.90 -4.29
C PHE A 464 -8.42 -8.19 -4.46
N GLY A 465 -9.24 -8.27 -5.51
CA GLY A 465 -10.17 -9.35 -5.76
C GLY A 465 -9.51 -10.62 -6.31
N ARG A 466 -9.63 -10.83 -7.60
CA ARG A 466 -9.04 -11.95 -8.35
C ARG A 466 -8.21 -11.42 -9.51
N PRO A 467 -7.01 -10.89 -9.25
CA PRO A 467 -6.13 -10.44 -10.31
C PRO A 467 -5.67 -11.63 -11.15
N GLU A 468 -5.61 -11.40 -12.46
CA GLU A 468 -5.13 -12.36 -13.44
C GLU A 468 -4.51 -11.63 -14.63
N LEU A 469 -3.55 -12.25 -15.30
CA LEU A 469 -2.94 -11.67 -16.50
C LEU A 469 -4.00 -11.43 -17.57
N GLY A 470 -3.97 -10.24 -18.19
CA GLY A 470 -4.93 -9.84 -19.21
C GLY A 470 -6.19 -9.16 -18.68
N ARG A 471 -6.39 -9.07 -17.36
CA ARG A 471 -7.47 -8.33 -16.72
C ARG A 471 -6.93 -7.08 -16.05
N GLU A 472 -7.18 -5.92 -16.63
CA GLU A 472 -6.65 -4.66 -16.15
C GLU A 472 -7.36 -4.17 -14.89
N MET A 473 -6.58 -3.87 -13.86
CA MET A 473 -7.04 -3.29 -12.60
C MET A 473 -7.02 -1.76 -12.66
N SER A 474 -6.13 -1.18 -13.48
CA SER A 474 -6.00 0.27 -13.67
C SER A 474 -5.82 0.57 -15.15
N ALA A 475 -6.58 1.55 -15.65
CA ALA A 475 -6.46 2.04 -17.02
C ALA A 475 -5.58 3.28 -17.08
N ILE A 476 -4.71 3.33 -18.08
CA ILE A 476 -3.80 4.44 -18.36
C ILE A 476 -4.32 5.25 -19.53
N VAL A 477 -4.39 6.59 -19.34
CA VAL A 477 -4.81 7.53 -20.40
C VAL A 477 -3.76 8.62 -20.56
N TRP A 478 -3.28 8.78 -21.78
CA TRP A 478 -2.38 9.88 -22.16
C TRP A 478 -3.22 11.06 -22.63
N GLU A 479 -3.31 12.08 -21.80
CA GLU A 479 -4.12 13.28 -22.09
C GLU A 479 -3.28 14.55 -22.02
N THR A 480 -3.67 15.57 -22.77
CA THR A 480 -3.01 16.88 -22.77
C THR A 480 -3.85 17.88 -22.00
N TYR A 481 -3.33 18.37 -20.88
CA TYR A 481 -4.01 19.32 -20.01
C TYR A 481 -3.35 20.70 -20.02
N PRO A 482 -4.08 21.78 -19.76
CA PRO A 482 -3.48 23.02 -19.31
C PRO A 482 -2.88 22.83 -17.91
N MET A 483 -1.65 23.31 -17.70
CA MET A 483 -0.98 23.36 -16.42
C MET A 483 -0.50 24.79 -16.15
N THR A 484 -0.93 25.39 -15.04
CA THR A 484 -0.45 26.70 -14.61
C THR A 484 0.57 26.50 -13.49
N ILE A 485 1.77 27.10 -13.62
CA ILE A 485 2.84 26.97 -12.65
C ILE A 485 3.22 28.37 -12.15
N ASP A 486 2.99 28.64 -10.87
CA ASP A 486 3.23 29.93 -10.21
C ASP A 486 4.47 29.82 -9.30
N LEU A 487 5.65 29.89 -9.91
CA LEU A 487 6.95 29.89 -9.23
C LEU A 487 7.68 31.22 -9.46
N PRO A 488 8.10 31.92 -8.38
CA PRO A 488 8.67 33.25 -8.48
C PRO A 488 9.92 33.34 -9.35
N ASP A 489 10.79 32.32 -9.35
CA ASP A 489 12.02 32.31 -10.14
C ASP A 489 11.81 31.82 -11.60
N LEU A 490 10.67 31.25 -11.92
CA LEU A 490 10.29 30.91 -13.28
C LEU A 490 9.58 32.09 -13.97
N GLY A 491 8.73 32.81 -13.24
CA GLY A 491 8.01 34.00 -13.72
C GLY A 491 6.92 33.69 -14.75
N GLU A 492 6.65 34.66 -15.63
CA GLU A 492 5.72 34.57 -16.74
C GLU A 492 6.49 34.40 -18.07
N GLY A 493 5.84 33.80 -19.08
CA GLY A 493 6.43 33.63 -20.41
C GLY A 493 7.65 32.72 -20.44
N TYR A 494 7.77 31.77 -19.49
CA TYR A 494 8.86 30.80 -19.49
C TYR A 494 8.75 29.85 -20.69
N SER A 495 9.89 29.38 -21.18
CA SER A 495 9.94 28.40 -22.26
C SER A 495 9.91 26.97 -21.71
N LEU A 496 9.40 26.05 -22.55
CA LEU A 496 9.35 24.62 -22.26
C LEU A 496 9.94 23.84 -23.43
N ARG A 497 10.79 22.86 -23.14
CA ARG A 497 11.28 21.90 -24.14
C ARG A 497 11.23 20.47 -23.58
N GLY A 498 10.71 19.54 -24.38
CA GLY A 498 10.74 18.11 -24.14
C GLY A 498 12.19 17.60 -24.17
N ILE A 499 12.52 16.65 -23.27
CA ILE A 499 13.89 16.13 -23.14
C ILE A 499 13.97 14.60 -23.06
N ASN A 500 12.87 13.89 -22.84
CA ASN A 500 12.86 12.42 -22.94
C ASN A 500 12.79 11.95 -24.37
N ASP A 501 13.20 10.73 -24.62
CA ASP A 501 13.26 10.16 -25.98
C ASP A 501 11.89 10.24 -26.67
N GLY A 502 11.84 10.75 -27.90
CA GLY A 502 10.63 10.96 -28.69
C GLY A 502 9.76 12.17 -28.28
N ASN A 503 10.18 12.98 -27.33
CA ASN A 503 9.47 14.19 -26.89
C ASN A 503 10.10 15.45 -27.50
N ASP A 504 9.63 15.86 -28.68
CA ASP A 504 10.09 17.06 -29.37
C ASP A 504 9.26 18.31 -29.05
N HIS A 505 8.36 18.24 -28.06
CA HIS A 505 7.45 19.33 -27.72
C HIS A 505 8.21 20.57 -27.26
N ARG A 506 7.88 21.74 -27.86
CA ARG A 506 8.40 23.06 -27.47
C ARG A 506 7.25 24.04 -27.42
N ALA A 507 7.22 24.84 -26.40
CA ALA A 507 6.20 25.87 -26.19
C ALA A 507 6.76 27.01 -25.34
N GLU A 508 6.08 28.15 -25.41
CA GLU A 508 6.19 29.25 -24.45
C GLU A 508 4.90 29.34 -23.65
N ALA A 509 5.02 29.67 -22.38
CA ALA A 509 3.86 29.82 -21.50
C ALA A 509 3.04 31.06 -21.88
N ASP A 510 1.72 30.90 -21.98
CA ASP A 510 0.78 32.01 -22.01
C ASP A 510 0.59 32.51 -20.56
N GLY A 511 1.24 33.62 -20.23
CA GLY A 511 1.39 34.02 -18.82
C GLY A 511 2.18 32.96 -18.05
N ARG A 512 1.48 32.16 -17.26
CA ARG A 512 2.03 31.06 -16.45
C ARG A 512 1.46 29.69 -16.81
N THR A 513 0.74 29.61 -17.94
CA THR A 513 0.03 28.40 -18.35
C THR A 513 0.63 27.79 -19.61
N ILE A 514 0.83 26.49 -19.57
CA ILE A 514 1.29 25.67 -20.70
C ILE A 514 0.29 24.54 -20.96
N ARG A 515 0.27 24.00 -22.17
CA ARG A 515 -0.38 22.73 -22.47
C ARG A 515 0.65 21.62 -22.38
N ILE A 516 0.38 20.60 -21.56
CA ILE A 516 1.35 19.56 -21.22
C ILE A 516 0.77 18.17 -21.42
N SER A 517 1.52 17.29 -22.07
CA SER A 517 1.26 15.85 -22.19
C SER A 517 2.20 15.07 -21.24
N PRO A 518 1.95 13.79 -20.96
CA PRO A 518 2.91 12.95 -20.23
C PRO A 518 4.31 12.98 -20.88
N GLY A 519 5.36 13.13 -20.08
CA GLY A 519 6.74 13.26 -20.54
C GLY A 519 7.61 14.03 -19.57
N THR A 520 8.86 14.25 -19.96
CA THR A 520 9.84 15.02 -19.19
C THR A 520 10.28 16.26 -19.97
N TYR A 521 10.37 17.37 -19.26
CA TYR A 521 10.60 18.69 -19.84
C TYR A 521 11.59 19.50 -19.01
N LEU A 522 12.31 20.45 -19.67
CA LEU A 522 12.96 21.56 -19.01
C LEU A 522 12.14 22.82 -19.20
N LEU A 523 11.86 23.52 -18.10
CA LEU A 523 11.24 24.84 -18.05
C LEU A 523 12.34 25.86 -17.78
N GLU A 524 12.40 26.93 -18.56
CA GLU A 524 13.42 27.98 -18.44
C GLU A 524 12.73 29.34 -18.35
N ALA A 525 13.07 30.11 -17.32
CA ALA A 525 12.58 31.49 -17.15
C ALA A 525 12.84 32.34 -18.40
N ALA A 526 11.96 33.32 -18.68
CA ALA A 526 12.09 34.18 -19.85
C ALA A 526 13.51 34.80 -19.94
N GLY A 527 14.18 34.63 -21.10
CA GLY A 527 15.53 35.07 -21.35
C GLY A 527 16.65 34.23 -20.71
N LYS A 528 16.32 33.17 -19.98
CA LYS A 528 17.27 32.18 -19.48
C LYS A 528 17.55 31.13 -20.57
N HIS A 529 18.83 30.77 -20.72
CA HIS A 529 19.26 29.67 -21.59
C HIS A 529 20.20 28.77 -20.79
N SER A 530 19.65 27.68 -20.28
CA SER A 530 20.45 26.68 -19.59
C SER A 530 21.30 25.88 -20.59
N ARG A 531 22.48 25.47 -20.12
CA ARG A 531 23.38 24.57 -20.88
C ARG A 531 23.08 23.10 -20.62
N LEU A 532 22.15 22.81 -19.70
CA LEU A 532 21.77 21.44 -19.35
C LEU A 532 21.17 20.72 -20.55
N GLY A 533 21.69 19.54 -20.84
CA GLY A 533 21.22 18.60 -21.86
C GLY A 533 20.44 17.43 -21.26
N PRO A 534 19.81 16.63 -22.12
CA PRO A 534 19.06 15.44 -21.69
C PRO A 534 19.88 14.42 -20.90
N GLU A 535 21.20 14.31 -21.18
CA GLU A 535 22.12 13.34 -20.56
C GLU A 535 22.72 13.83 -19.23
N ASP A 536 22.49 15.09 -18.85
CA ASP A 536 23.01 15.61 -17.60
C ASP A 536 22.31 14.98 -16.38
N LYS A 537 23.05 14.88 -15.27
CA LYS A 537 22.53 14.33 -14.03
C LYS A 537 22.04 15.41 -13.09
N TRP A 538 20.97 15.13 -12.42
CA TRP A 538 20.48 15.85 -11.26
C TRP A 538 20.24 14.87 -10.12
N LYS A 539 21.00 15.00 -9.00
CA LYS A 539 21.01 14.00 -7.92
C LYS A 539 21.26 12.59 -8.48
N ASP A 540 20.33 11.67 -8.25
CA ASP A 540 20.43 10.26 -8.60
C ASP A 540 19.70 9.90 -9.91
N ILE A 541 19.33 10.91 -10.73
CA ILE A 541 18.64 10.69 -12.03
C ILE A 541 19.35 11.39 -13.18
N VAL A 542 19.15 10.90 -14.41
CA VAL A 542 19.48 11.59 -15.65
C VAL A 542 18.27 12.44 -16.08
N LEU A 543 18.48 13.67 -16.56
CA LEU A 543 17.39 14.61 -16.80
C LEU A 543 16.33 14.09 -17.78
N LYS A 544 16.73 13.31 -18.79
CA LYS A 544 15.81 12.75 -19.80
C LYS A 544 15.01 11.54 -19.32
N GLU A 545 15.37 10.92 -18.19
CA GLU A 545 14.71 9.69 -17.74
C GLU A 545 13.20 9.89 -17.62
N PHE A 546 12.47 8.94 -18.18
CA PHE A 546 11.03 8.88 -18.15
C PHE A 546 10.60 7.42 -18.35
N ALA A 547 9.80 6.88 -17.46
CA ALA A 547 9.25 5.54 -17.56
C ALA A 547 7.75 5.59 -17.31
N ALA A 548 6.95 5.35 -18.33
CA ALA A 548 5.50 5.35 -18.25
C ALA A 548 4.90 4.24 -19.12
N PRO A 549 3.80 3.61 -18.66
CA PRO A 549 3.11 2.59 -19.42
C PRO A 549 2.41 3.18 -20.65
N GLN A 550 2.19 2.33 -21.65
CA GLN A 550 1.41 2.68 -22.84
C GLN A 550 -0.07 2.89 -22.48
N PRO A 551 -0.80 3.68 -23.29
CA PRO A 551 -2.24 3.88 -23.09
C PRO A 551 -3.01 2.56 -23.16
N THR A 552 -3.95 2.37 -22.26
CA THR A 552 -4.86 1.23 -22.26
C THR A 552 -5.82 1.32 -23.45
N GLN A 553 -6.02 0.21 -24.15
CA GLN A 553 -6.89 0.17 -25.34
C GLN A 553 -8.37 0.03 -24.99
N GLY A 554 -8.70 -0.43 -23.78
CA GLY A 554 -10.06 -0.67 -23.30
C GLY A 554 -10.89 0.58 -23.06
N SER A 555 -12.18 0.37 -22.79
CA SER A 555 -13.13 1.37 -22.30
C SER A 555 -13.82 0.77 -21.09
N TYR A 556 -13.77 1.45 -19.96
CA TYR A 556 -14.20 0.93 -18.67
C TYR A 556 -15.22 1.84 -18.02
N LEU A 557 -16.27 1.23 -17.45
CA LEU A 557 -17.23 1.93 -16.61
C LEU A 557 -16.77 1.90 -15.15
N VAL A 558 -16.63 3.07 -14.53
CA VAL A 558 -16.45 3.22 -13.09
C VAL A 558 -17.76 3.77 -12.53
N TYR A 559 -18.50 2.91 -11.83
CA TYR A 559 -19.84 3.23 -11.33
C TYR A 559 -20.13 2.47 -10.04
N THR A 560 -20.61 3.19 -9.03
CA THR A 560 -21.19 2.60 -7.80
C THR A 560 -22.70 2.78 -7.85
N PRO A 561 -23.46 1.70 -8.04
CA PRO A 561 -24.92 1.79 -8.12
C PRO A 561 -25.52 2.25 -6.79
N MET A 562 -26.44 3.19 -6.85
CA MET A 562 -27.22 3.62 -5.71
C MET A 562 -28.25 2.55 -5.35
N ARG A 563 -28.38 2.18 -4.05
CA ARG A 563 -29.32 1.13 -3.61
C ARG A 563 -30.73 1.64 -3.40
N GLU A 564 -30.85 2.81 -2.73
CA GLU A 564 -32.12 3.45 -2.40
C GLU A 564 -32.08 4.93 -2.75
N LEU A 565 -33.25 5.45 -3.15
CA LEU A 565 -33.45 6.86 -3.43
C LEU A 565 -34.70 7.35 -2.72
N SER A 566 -34.59 8.47 -2.04
CA SER A 566 -35.76 9.14 -1.49
C SER A 566 -36.68 9.64 -2.60
N ARG A 567 -37.99 9.38 -2.50
CA ARG A 567 -38.99 9.84 -3.46
C ARG A 567 -39.05 11.36 -3.60
N THR A 568 -38.57 12.11 -2.60
CA THR A 568 -38.50 13.58 -2.60
C THR A 568 -37.14 14.13 -3.04
N ALA A 569 -36.17 13.29 -3.31
CA ALA A 569 -34.84 13.72 -3.78
C ALA A 569 -34.93 14.24 -5.23
N ARG A 570 -33.96 15.05 -5.61
CA ARG A 570 -33.68 15.37 -7.03
C ARG A 570 -32.48 14.54 -7.46
N PRO A 571 -32.71 13.33 -7.98
CA PRO A 571 -31.63 12.41 -8.21
C PRO A 571 -30.84 12.77 -9.45
N GLU A 572 -29.56 12.77 -9.29
CA GLU A 572 -28.58 12.78 -10.37
C GLU A 572 -27.73 11.51 -10.27
N LEU A 573 -27.74 10.69 -11.32
CA LEU A 573 -26.80 9.57 -11.42
C LEU A 573 -25.53 10.07 -12.10
N SER A 574 -24.40 9.74 -11.49
CA SER A 574 -23.07 10.07 -12.01
C SER A 574 -22.24 8.82 -12.17
N LEU A 575 -21.42 8.80 -13.21
CA LEU A 575 -20.48 7.71 -13.51
C LEU A 575 -19.25 8.27 -14.23
N GLU A 576 -18.23 7.44 -14.34
CA GLU A 576 -17.06 7.74 -15.17
C GLU A 576 -16.88 6.69 -16.26
N VAL A 577 -16.46 7.13 -17.45
CA VAL A 577 -16.00 6.24 -18.52
C VAL A 577 -14.54 6.53 -18.79
N ILE A 578 -13.70 5.54 -18.48
CA ILE A 578 -12.25 5.65 -18.60
C ILE A 578 -11.83 5.02 -19.94
N SER A 579 -11.30 5.82 -20.83
CA SER A 579 -10.79 5.37 -22.13
C SER A 579 -9.89 6.44 -22.77
N GLN A 580 -8.94 6.02 -23.61
CA GLN A 580 -8.07 6.94 -24.36
C GLN A 580 -8.88 7.88 -25.25
N ARG A 581 -9.91 7.38 -25.90
CA ARG A 581 -10.87 8.17 -26.68
C ARG A 581 -12.23 8.18 -26.01
N ALA A 582 -12.81 9.36 -25.83
CA ALA A 582 -14.14 9.52 -25.23
C ALA A 582 -15.21 8.73 -26.02
N PRO A 583 -16.22 8.15 -25.38
CA PRO A 583 -17.36 7.54 -26.06
C PRO A 583 -18.19 8.59 -26.83
N ASP A 584 -18.88 8.14 -27.86
CA ASP A 584 -19.79 8.99 -28.67
C ASP A 584 -21.03 9.35 -27.87
N ALA A 585 -21.54 8.41 -27.03
CA ALA A 585 -22.68 8.64 -26.15
C ALA A 585 -22.65 7.66 -24.97
N VAL A 586 -23.23 8.10 -23.85
CA VAL A 586 -23.55 7.27 -22.68
C VAL A 586 -25.03 7.41 -22.39
N ARG A 587 -25.74 6.30 -22.23
CA ARG A 587 -27.20 6.28 -22.10
C ARG A 587 -27.62 5.45 -20.90
N LEU A 588 -28.69 5.89 -20.24
CA LEU A 588 -29.43 5.15 -19.25
C LEU A 588 -30.67 4.55 -19.92
N GLU A 589 -30.76 3.26 -19.99
CA GLU A 589 -31.96 2.57 -20.47
C GLU A 589 -32.73 2.02 -19.28
N VAL A 590 -33.94 2.51 -19.05
CA VAL A 590 -34.78 2.16 -17.88
C VAL A 590 -35.86 1.20 -18.30
N PHE A 591 -35.95 0.07 -17.61
CA PHE A 591 -36.96 -0.95 -17.80
C PHE A 591 -38.03 -0.81 -16.73
N SER A 592 -39.15 -0.16 -17.07
CA SER A 592 -40.31 -0.03 -16.21
C SER A 592 -41.13 -1.33 -16.25
N LEU A 593 -41.91 -1.60 -15.19
CA LEU A 593 -42.85 -2.70 -15.14
C LEU A 593 -44.02 -2.54 -16.20
N SER A 594 -44.13 -1.42 -16.86
CA SER A 594 -45.03 -1.20 -17.96
C SER A 594 -44.42 -1.70 -19.29
N PRO A 595 -45.01 -2.66 -19.98
CA PRO A 595 -44.39 -3.35 -21.11
C PRO A 595 -44.28 -2.50 -22.39
N SER A 596 -44.71 -1.24 -22.41
CA SER A 596 -44.86 -0.45 -23.63
C SER A 596 -43.88 0.72 -23.80
N ARG A 597 -43.06 1.07 -22.82
CA ARG A 597 -42.09 2.18 -22.94
C ARG A 597 -40.84 1.92 -22.09
N PHE A 598 -39.72 1.82 -22.73
CA PHE A 598 -38.40 1.86 -22.11
C PHE A 598 -37.78 3.23 -22.36
N PRO A 599 -37.91 4.19 -21.44
CA PRO A 599 -37.32 5.50 -21.64
C PRO A 599 -35.78 5.37 -21.65
N VAL A 600 -35.16 6.06 -22.61
CA VAL A 600 -33.73 6.20 -22.76
C VAL A 600 -33.37 7.63 -22.45
N LEU A 601 -32.45 7.83 -21.49
CA LEU A 601 -31.94 9.13 -21.11
C LEU A 601 -30.46 9.23 -21.49
N ASP A 602 -30.08 10.31 -22.16
CA ASP A 602 -28.68 10.58 -22.47
C ASP A 602 -27.97 11.20 -21.26
N PHE A 603 -26.83 10.63 -20.86
CA PHE A 603 -25.95 11.28 -19.92
C PHE A 603 -25.29 12.50 -20.56
N LYS A 604 -25.15 13.57 -19.80
CA LYS A 604 -24.38 14.76 -20.20
C LYS A 604 -22.96 14.62 -19.69
N LYS A 605 -22.01 15.00 -20.57
CA LYS A 605 -20.58 14.97 -20.22
C LYS A 605 -20.26 15.96 -19.11
N ASP A 606 -19.45 15.54 -18.14
CA ASP A 606 -18.96 16.33 -17.02
C ASP A 606 -17.45 16.15 -16.85
N GLY A 607 -16.68 17.06 -17.40
CA GLY A 607 -15.23 16.97 -17.44
C GLY A 607 -14.71 15.93 -18.46
N ARG A 608 -13.51 15.37 -18.19
CA ARG A 608 -12.85 14.44 -19.13
C ARG A 608 -13.49 13.05 -19.12
N TYR A 609 -13.77 12.52 -17.94
CA TYR A 609 -14.23 11.14 -17.73
C TYR A 609 -15.67 11.07 -17.22
N GLY A 610 -16.15 12.12 -16.55
CA GLY A 610 -17.44 12.12 -15.87
C GLY A 610 -18.64 12.27 -16.82
N TRP A 611 -19.77 11.67 -16.41
CA TRP A 611 -21.05 11.72 -17.08
C TRP A 611 -22.17 11.78 -16.04
N ARG A 612 -23.19 12.61 -16.27
CA ARG A 612 -24.32 12.81 -15.35
C ARG A 612 -25.64 12.77 -16.06
N VAL A 613 -26.67 12.23 -15.39
CA VAL A 613 -28.06 12.25 -15.87
C VAL A 613 -29.00 12.49 -14.70
N SER A 614 -29.99 13.41 -14.89
CA SER A 614 -31.06 13.63 -13.91
C SER A 614 -32.23 12.73 -14.22
N LEU A 615 -32.78 12.05 -13.21
CA LEU A 615 -34.01 11.24 -13.37
C LEU A 615 -35.25 12.13 -13.36
N PRO A 616 -36.19 12.02 -14.33
CA PRO A 616 -37.47 12.75 -14.33
C PRO A 616 -38.35 12.36 -13.15
N GLU A 617 -39.17 13.32 -12.67
CA GLU A 617 -40.10 13.11 -11.54
C GLU A 617 -41.05 11.94 -11.75
N GLU A 618 -41.44 11.65 -12.97
CA GLU A 618 -42.34 10.55 -13.31
C GLU A 618 -41.73 9.19 -12.94
N MET A 619 -40.39 9.04 -13.03
CA MET A 619 -39.69 7.82 -12.64
C MET A 619 -39.67 7.63 -11.12
N LEU A 620 -39.78 8.71 -10.34
CA LEU A 620 -39.82 8.64 -8.88
C LEU A 620 -41.17 8.14 -8.34
N ARG A 621 -42.15 7.93 -9.20
CA ARG A 621 -43.46 7.35 -8.82
C ARG A 621 -43.42 5.82 -8.77
N GLU A 622 -42.43 5.20 -9.45
CA GLU A 622 -42.19 3.76 -9.38
C GLU A 622 -41.63 3.38 -8.02
N ASP A 623 -41.74 2.13 -7.62
CA ASP A 623 -41.12 1.61 -6.40
C ASP A 623 -39.74 1.06 -6.66
N ILE A 624 -39.50 0.54 -7.88
CA ILE A 624 -38.20 -0.02 -8.32
C ILE A 624 -37.94 0.44 -9.74
N LEU A 625 -36.75 1.00 -9.99
CA LEU A 625 -36.24 1.23 -11.33
C LEU A 625 -35.18 0.16 -11.63
N ALA A 626 -35.46 -0.68 -12.63
CA ALA A 626 -34.47 -1.56 -13.23
C ALA A 626 -33.88 -0.85 -14.44
N TYR A 627 -32.54 -0.78 -14.55
CA TYR A 627 -31.88 -0.05 -15.63
C TYR A 627 -30.54 -0.68 -16.01
N ARG A 628 -30.07 -0.35 -17.20
CA ARG A 628 -28.72 -0.63 -17.66
C ARG A 628 -28.08 0.65 -18.20
N ILE A 629 -26.73 0.64 -18.25
CA ILE A 629 -25.93 1.72 -18.81
C ILE A 629 -25.38 1.24 -20.16
N ALA A 630 -25.62 2.02 -21.21
CA ALA A 630 -25.16 1.74 -22.56
C ALA A 630 -24.06 2.73 -22.93
N ILE A 631 -22.86 2.25 -23.25
CA ILE A 631 -21.74 3.05 -23.74
C ILE A 631 -21.62 2.83 -25.25
N VAL A 632 -21.77 3.90 -26.03
CA VAL A 632 -21.71 3.86 -27.50
C VAL A 632 -20.35 4.39 -27.95
N ARG A 633 -19.67 3.63 -28.80
CA ARG A 633 -18.38 4.02 -29.40
C ARG A 633 -18.22 3.39 -30.77
N ASP A 634 -17.87 4.19 -31.78
CA ASP A 634 -17.65 3.76 -33.17
C ASP A 634 -18.81 2.87 -33.70
N GLY A 635 -20.06 3.26 -33.39
CA GLY A 635 -21.25 2.50 -33.78
C GLY A 635 -21.50 1.20 -33.04
N LYS A 636 -20.66 0.83 -32.08
CA LYS A 636 -20.83 -0.33 -31.18
C LYS A 636 -21.35 0.11 -29.82
N THR A 637 -22.21 -0.70 -29.21
CA THR A 637 -22.74 -0.44 -27.86
C THR A 637 -22.32 -1.56 -26.93
N VAL A 638 -21.79 -1.18 -25.76
CA VAL A 638 -21.49 -2.07 -24.64
C VAL A 638 -22.47 -1.76 -23.51
N TYR A 639 -23.04 -2.79 -22.91
CA TYR A 639 -24.02 -2.66 -21.82
C TYR A 639 -23.45 -3.12 -20.48
N TYR A 640 -23.90 -2.46 -19.40
CA TYR A 640 -23.55 -2.77 -18.03
C TYR A 640 -24.83 -2.94 -17.18
N PRO A 641 -24.88 -3.84 -16.18
CA PRO A 641 -23.72 -4.49 -15.55
C PRO A 641 -23.08 -5.65 -16.33
N GLU A 642 -23.73 -6.19 -17.34
CA GLU A 642 -23.17 -7.22 -18.22
C GLU A 642 -23.01 -6.71 -19.64
N ASP A 643 -21.89 -7.10 -20.27
CA ASP A 643 -21.65 -6.88 -21.70
C ASP A 643 -22.53 -7.86 -22.51
N VAL A 644 -23.78 -7.50 -22.68
CA VAL A 644 -24.68 -8.26 -23.57
C VAL A 644 -24.64 -7.68 -24.96
N SER A 645 -23.84 -8.28 -25.80
CA SER A 645 -23.72 -7.96 -27.22
C SER A 645 -24.76 -8.70 -28.10
N GLY A 646 -25.98 -8.82 -27.64
CA GLY A 646 -26.99 -9.66 -28.28
C GLY A 646 -28.26 -8.94 -28.74
N GLY A 647 -29.08 -9.65 -29.47
CA GLY A 647 -30.30 -9.13 -30.07
C GLY A 647 -31.42 -8.77 -29.09
N GLN A 648 -32.52 -8.32 -29.60
CA GLN A 648 -33.68 -7.78 -28.88
C GLN A 648 -34.32 -8.67 -27.80
N MET A 649 -33.94 -9.96 -27.73
CA MET A 649 -34.46 -10.91 -26.74
C MET A 649 -33.58 -11.11 -25.52
N ASP A 650 -32.37 -10.54 -25.46
CA ASP A 650 -31.43 -10.76 -24.36
C ASP A 650 -31.79 -10.00 -23.08
N TYR A 651 -32.69 -9.01 -23.17
CA TYR A 651 -33.22 -8.28 -22.00
C TYR A 651 -33.92 -9.18 -20.96
N ILE A 652 -34.34 -10.39 -21.34
CA ILE A 652 -35.02 -11.33 -20.44
C ILE A 652 -34.02 -12.01 -19.49
N ASN A 653 -32.74 -12.16 -19.90
CA ASN A 653 -31.70 -12.87 -19.20
C ASN A 653 -30.56 -11.97 -18.70
N THR A 654 -30.68 -10.65 -18.89
CA THR A 654 -29.63 -9.67 -18.56
C THR A 654 -29.76 -9.23 -17.13
N GLU A 655 -28.68 -9.25 -16.38
CA GLU A 655 -28.62 -8.57 -15.08
C GLU A 655 -28.81 -7.07 -15.29
N MET A 656 -29.54 -6.43 -14.38
CA MET A 656 -29.80 -5.00 -14.38
C MET A 656 -29.46 -4.42 -13.03
N TYR A 657 -29.04 -3.17 -13.04
CA TYR A 657 -29.00 -2.40 -11.81
C TYR A 657 -30.43 -2.15 -11.32
N GLN A 658 -30.63 -2.20 -10.01
CA GLN A 658 -31.91 -1.94 -9.38
C GLN A 658 -31.76 -0.78 -8.39
N LEU A 659 -32.66 0.20 -8.51
CA LEU A 659 -32.78 1.35 -7.61
C LEU A 659 -34.15 1.33 -6.95
N ARG A 660 -34.22 1.16 -5.64
CA ARG A 660 -35.45 1.25 -4.87
C ARG A 660 -35.84 2.71 -4.61
N ILE A 661 -37.05 3.10 -4.96
CA ILE A 661 -37.60 4.44 -4.67
C ILE A 661 -38.46 4.34 -3.43
N VAL A 662 -38.06 5.00 -2.37
CA VAL A 662 -38.68 4.81 -1.04
C VAL A 662 -39.28 6.10 -0.48
N ASP A 663 -40.29 5.96 0.40
CA ASP A 663 -40.85 7.08 1.18
C ASP A 663 -39.75 7.69 2.08
N PRO A 664 -39.65 9.04 2.19
CA PRO A 664 -38.65 9.69 3.07
C PRO A 664 -38.74 9.26 4.54
N ARG A 665 -39.94 8.84 4.99
CA ARG A 665 -40.17 8.36 6.37
C ARG A 665 -39.69 6.93 6.59
N ALA A 666 -39.53 6.15 5.52
CA ALA A 666 -39.07 4.75 5.63
C ALA A 666 -37.73 4.66 6.38
N PRO A 667 -37.47 3.61 7.14
CA PRO A 667 -36.15 3.36 7.75
C PRO A 667 -35.03 3.41 6.72
N VAL A 668 -33.88 3.96 7.10
CA VAL A 668 -32.66 3.92 6.27
C VAL A 668 -31.86 2.69 6.70
N VAL A 669 -31.70 1.72 5.80
CA VAL A 669 -30.96 0.49 6.07
C VAL A 669 -29.47 0.78 6.04
N LEU A 670 -28.79 0.66 7.21
CA LEU A 670 -27.35 0.77 7.33
C LEU A 670 -26.66 -0.58 7.18
N LEU A 671 -27.32 -1.64 7.56
CA LEU A 671 -26.83 -3.03 7.45
C LEU A 671 -28.01 -3.97 7.35
N ASN A 672 -28.01 -4.83 6.35
CA ASN A 672 -28.80 -6.05 6.28
C ASN A 672 -27.85 -7.23 6.02
N VAL A 673 -27.59 -8.05 7.01
CA VAL A 673 -26.58 -9.10 6.92
C VAL A 673 -26.83 -10.07 5.75
N ALA A 674 -28.10 -10.32 5.40
CA ALA A 674 -28.42 -11.20 4.27
C ALA A 674 -27.97 -10.64 2.90
N GLU A 675 -27.96 -9.32 2.75
CA GLU A 675 -27.54 -8.62 1.52
C GLU A 675 -26.06 -8.20 1.56
N ASP A 676 -25.58 -7.73 2.73
CA ASP A 676 -24.30 -7.02 2.87
C ASP A 676 -23.14 -7.90 3.34
N LEU A 677 -23.34 -9.20 3.42
CA LEU A 677 -22.36 -10.15 3.95
C LEU A 677 -20.95 -9.98 3.37
N ARG A 678 -20.84 -9.78 2.05
CA ARG A 678 -19.57 -9.67 1.35
C ARG A 678 -18.84 -8.38 1.69
N GLU A 679 -19.55 -7.34 2.13
CA GLU A 679 -19.02 -6.02 2.43
C GLU A 679 -18.65 -5.84 3.90
N LEU A 680 -19.06 -6.76 4.77
CA LEU A 680 -18.66 -6.75 6.17
C LEU A 680 -17.15 -6.92 6.32
N ARG A 681 -16.57 -6.14 7.23
CA ARG A 681 -15.16 -6.20 7.61
C ARG A 681 -15.05 -6.78 9.01
N ARG A 682 -14.03 -7.60 9.23
CA ARG A 682 -13.76 -8.30 10.50
C ARG A 682 -12.39 -7.92 11.04
N ASN A 683 -12.16 -8.17 12.32
CA ASN A 683 -10.90 -7.84 12.95
C ASN A 683 -9.70 -8.67 12.46
N HIS A 684 -9.91 -9.85 11.87
CA HIS A 684 -8.84 -10.66 11.30
C HIS A 684 -9.34 -11.65 10.25
N ARG A 685 -8.59 -11.81 9.14
CA ARG A 685 -8.93 -12.70 8.00
C ARG A 685 -9.12 -14.17 8.38
N HIS A 686 -8.44 -14.64 9.41
CA HIS A 686 -8.49 -16.03 9.84
C HIS A 686 -9.75 -16.39 10.62
N TYR A 687 -10.52 -15.41 11.09
CA TYR A 687 -11.79 -15.67 11.73
C TYR A 687 -12.89 -15.86 10.70
N PRO A 688 -13.47 -17.09 10.56
CA PRO A 688 -14.53 -17.32 9.59
C PRO A 688 -15.80 -16.58 10.01
N TYR A 689 -16.55 -16.10 9.03
CA TYR A 689 -17.92 -15.69 9.29
C TYR A 689 -18.74 -16.91 9.73
N ARG A 690 -19.48 -16.76 10.81
CA ARG A 690 -20.46 -17.74 11.26
C ARG A 690 -21.84 -17.11 11.20
N PHE A 691 -22.78 -17.81 10.57
CA PHE A 691 -24.14 -17.35 10.37
C PHE A 691 -25.13 -18.29 11.02
N ARG A 692 -26.27 -17.70 11.39
CA ARG A 692 -27.46 -18.44 11.78
C ARG A 692 -28.64 -17.86 11.01
N PRO A 693 -29.41 -18.70 10.27
CA PRO A 693 -30.69 -18.26 9.69
C PRO A 693 -31.59 -17.70 10.77
N SER A 694 -32.25 -16.57 10.48
CA SER A 694 -33.26 -16.00 11.37
C SER A 694 -34.55 -16.83 11.36
N ALA A 695 -35.34 -16.69 12.42
CA ALA A 695 -36.72 -17.16 12.42
C ALA A 695 -37.61 -16.39 11.43
N LEU A 696 -37.17 -15.16 11.03
CA LEU A 696 -37.86 -14.35 10.03
C LEU A 696 -37.31 -14.68 8.64
N PRO A 697 -38.18 -14.95 7.64
CA PRO A 697 -37.73 -15.21 6.27
C PRO A 697 -36.90 -14.06 5.70
N GLY A 698 -35.86 -14.41 4.97
CA GLY A 698 -34.98 -13.42 4.31
C GLY A 698 -33.96 -12.74 5.20
N LEU A 699 -33.86 -13.10 6.49
CA LEU A 699 -32.84 -12.58 7.40
C LEU A 699 -31.85 -13.65 7.81
N ALA A 700 -30.61 -13.21 8.10
CA ALA A 700 -29.55 -14.03 8.67
C ALA A 700 -28.78 -13.22 9.71
N GLY A 701 -28.32 -13.85 10.76
CA GLY A 701 -27.51 -13.23 11.80
C GLY A 701 -26.02 -13.55 11.63
N VAL A 702 -25.14 -12.55 11.65
CA VAL A 702 -23.69 -12.73 11.69
C VAL A 702 -23.20 -12.76 13.14
N ARG A 703 -22.38 -13.76 13.48
CA ARG A 703 -21.80 -13.90 14.83
C ARG A 703 -20.60 -12.99 15.00
N VAL A 704 -20.66 -12.11 16.00
CA VAL A 704 -19.53 -11.36 16.58
C VAL A 704 -19.33 -11.90 17.99
N ALA A 705 -18.09 -12.27 18.38
CA ALA A 705 -17.87 -13.01 19.62
C ALA A 705 -16.51 -12.71 20.24
N SER A 706 -16.46 -12.69 21.57
CA SER A 706 -15.24 -12.39 22.35
C SER A 706 -14.11 -13.42 22.19
N ASP A 707 -14.40 -14.59 21.66
CA ASP A 707 -13.45 -15.71 21.44
C ASP A 707 -12.96 -15.83 19.99
N GLY A 708 -13.19 -14.83 19.15
CA GLY A 708 -12.85 -14.94 17.73
C GLY A 708 -13.04 -13.65 16.98
N MET A 709 -14.09 -13.56 16.16
CA MET A 709 -14.44 -12.31 15.47
C MET A 709 -15.03 -11.30 16.46
N VAL A 710 -14.16 -10.61 17.18
CA VAL A 710 -14.56 -9.63 18.21
C VAL A 710 -15.14 -8.33 17.62
N TYR A 711 -14.97 -8.13 16.32
CA TYR A 711 -15.31 -6.89 15.65
C TYR A 711 -15.81 -7.15 14.23
N ALA A 712 -16.88 -6.46 13.84
CA ALA A 712 -17.34 -6.33 12.48
C ALA A 712 -17.72 -4.88 12.18
N SER A 713 -17.49 -4.44 10.95
CA SER A 713 -17.86 -3.10 10.48
C SER A 713 -18.42 -3.13 9.07
N HIS A 714 -19.30 -2.17 8.78
CA HIS A 714 -19.90 -1.99 7.47
C HIS A 714 -19.81 -0.51 7.05
N TYR A 715 -19.42 -0.27 5.79
CA TYR A 715 -19.38 1.06 5.20
C TYR A 715 -20.77 1.44 4.72
N VAL A 716 -21.29 2.57 5.20
CA VAL A 716 -22.71 2.90 5.02
C VAL A 716 -22.99 4.07 4.09
N LEU A 717 -21.97 4.81 3.63
CA LEU A 717 -22.20 5.92 2.70
C LEU A 717 -22.82 5.45 1.38
N ASP A 718 -22.43 4.27 0.89
CA ASP A 718 -23.02 3.67 -0.31
C ASP A 718 -24.52 3.36 -0.10
N CYS A 719 -24.92 3.01 1.14
CA CYS A 719 -26.32 2.76 1.51
C CYS A 719 -27.14 4.06 1.67
N THR A 720 -26.49 5.14 2.12
CA THR A 720 -27.16 6.41 2.43
C THR A 720 -27.12 7.44 1.31
N ALA A 721 -26.37 7.20 0.23
CA ALA A 721 -26.10 8.15 -0.85
C ALA A 721 -27.38 8.80 -1.44
N GLY A 722 -28.44 8.01 -1.68
CA GLY A 722 -29.73 8.50 -2.19
C GLY A 722 -30.73 8.92 -1.10
N ARG A 723 -30.36 8.82 0.19
CA ARG A 723 -31.22 9.06 1.35
C ARG A 723 -30.74 10.23 2.23
N GLY A 724 -29.74 11.02 1.75
CA GLY A 724 -29.09 12.07 2.54
C GLY A 724 -30.07 13.12 3.12
N SER A 725 -31.12 13.50 2.37
CA SER A 725 -32.17 14.39 2.83
C SER A 725 -33.01 13.84 3.98
N ASP A 726 -33.14 12.51 4.06
CA ASP A 726 -34.00 11.83 5.03
C ASP A 726 -33.33 11.68 6.40
N LEU A 727 -31.99 11.74 6.45
CA LEU A 727 -31.19 11.53 7.67
C LEU A 727 -31.52 12.58 8.77
N ALA A 728 -31.82 13.81 8.37
CA ALA A 728 -32.09 14.92 9.31
C ALA A 728 -33.28 14.65 10.27
N GLY A 729 -34.23 13.82 9.84
CA GLY A 729 -35.43 13.44 10.60
C GLY A 729 -35.22 12.23 11.53
N LYS A 730 -34.15 11.47 11.38
CA LYS A 730 -33.91 10.21 12.12
C LYS A 730 -33.43 10.46 13.54
N ARG A 731 -33.95 9.69 14.52
CA ARG A 731 -33.65 9.87 15.95
C ARG A 731 -33.24 8.57 16.67
N VAL A 732 -33.52 7.43 16.08
CA VAL A 732 -33.35 6.10 16.67
C VAL A 732 -32.50 5.25 15.76
N LEU A 733 -31.53 4.52 16.32
CA LEU A 733 -30.88 3.40 15.68
C LEU A 733 -31.57 2.12 16.15
N ALA A 734 -32.24 1.42 15.25
CA ALA A 734 -32.84 0.12 15.52
C ALA A 734 -31.85 -0.99 15.14
N VAL A 735 -31.58 -1.88 16.08
CA VAL A 735 -30.64 -2.99 15.93
C VAL A 735 -31.37 -4.30 16.26
N ARG A 736 -31.51 -5.17 15.29
CA ARG A 736 -32.05 -6.52 15.54
C ARG A 736 -30.92 -7.50 15.79
N ALA A 737 -30.90 -8.06 17.00
CA ALA A 737 -29.83 -8.94 17.45
C ALA A 737 -30.33 -9.91 18.54
N TYR A 738 -29.53 -10.95 18.80
CA TYR A 738 -29.71 -11.90 19.91
C TYR A 738 -28.37 -12.47 20.38
N SER A 739 -28.29 -12.85 21.67
CA SER A 739 -27.13 -13.53 22.21
C SER A 739 -27.04 -14.96 21.67
N GLY A 740 -25.86 -15.43 21.37
CA GLY A 740 -25.61 -16.83 21.02
C GLY A 740 -25.65 -17.78 22.22
N GLU A 741 -25.62 -17.21 23.41
CA GLU A 741 -25.58 -17.89 24.69
C GLU A 741 -26.97 -17.82 25.39
N ALA A 742 -27.18 -18.69 26.41
CA ALA A 742 -28.38 -18.61 27.23
C ALA A 742 -28.44 -17.35 28.12
N ALA A 743 -27.28 -16.76 28.39
CA ALA A 743 -27.16 -15.49 29.12
C ALA A 743 -27.08 -14.28 28.15
N SER A 744 -27.36 -13.11 28.71
CA SER A 744 -27.20 -11.85 27.96
C SER A 744 -25.73 -11.48 27.76
N SER A 745 -25.44 -10.92 26.59
CA SER A 745 -24.08 -10.51 26.17
C SER A 745 -23.96 -9.01 26.02
N ARG A 746 -22.83 -8.42 26.46
CA ARG A 746 -22.53 -7.01 26.26
C ARG A 746 -21.91 -6.78 24.90
N THR A 747 -22.42 -5.81 24.16
CA THR A 747 -21.90 -5.44 22.86
C THR A 747 -21.89 -3.93 22.66
N TRP A 748 -20.95 -3.46 21.86
CA TRP A 748 -20.86 -2.08 21.41
C TRP A 748 -21.45 -1.92 20.04
N ILE A 749 -22.23 -0.85 19.87
CA ILE A 749 -22.66 -0.32 18.58
C ILE A 749 -22.00 1.04 18.42
N VAL A 750 -21.27 1.23 17.32
CA VAL A 750 -20.48 2.45 17.08
C VAL A 750 -20.79 3.01 15.72
N LEU A 751 -20.95 4.33 15.66
CA LEU A 751 -21.09 5.10 14.43
C LEU A 751 -19.85 5.97 14.27
N GLN A 752 -19.13 5.81 13.16
CA GLN A 752 -17.93 6.58 12.83
C GLN A 752 -18.23 7.55 11.70
N GLY A 753 -17.80 8.82 11.89
CA GLY A 753 -17.91 9.87 10.88
C GLY A 753 -16.71 9.91 9.93
N THR A 754 -16.90 10.58 8.77
CA THR A 754 -15.82 10.87 7.80
C THR A 754 -14.67 11.69 8.41
N ASP A 755 -14.92 12.41 9.50
CA ASP A 755 -13.90 13.12 10.30
C ASP A 755 -13.14 12.22 11.27
N GLY A 756 -13.42 10.91 11.27
CA GLY A 756 -12.83 9.92 12.17
C GLY A 756 -13.37 9.96 13.59
N LEU A 757 -14.34 10.82 13.88
CA LEU A 757 -14.97 10.89 15.19
C LEU A 757 -15.94 9.73 15.37
N GLU A 758 -15.90 9.09 16.54
CA GLU A 758 -16.67 7.89 16.84
C GLU A 758 -17.61 8.11 18.02
N TYR A 759 -18.82 7.60 17.87
CA TYR A 759 -19.87 7.66 18.88
C TYR A 759 -20.38 6.25 19.12
N GLY A 760 -20.37 5.80 20.36
CA GLY A 760 -20.72 4.43 20.71
C GLY A 760 -21.69 4.35 21.87
N MET A 761 -22.45 3.25 21.86
CA MET A 761 -23.32 2.84 22.94
C MET A 761 -23.09 1.35 23.25
N GLN A 762 -22.91 1.02 24.50
CA GLN A 762 -22.87 -0.36 24.94
C GLN A 762 -24.28 -0.82 25.34
N ILE A 763 -24.74 -1.94 24.79
CA ILE A 763 -26.03 -2.54 25.09
C ILE A 763 -25.91 -3.96 25.62
N LEU A 764 -26.93 -4.42 26.33
CA LEU A 764 -27.05 -5.79 26.81
C LEU A 764 -28.06 -6.54 25.90
N VAL A 765 -27.57 -7.52 25.16
CA VAL A 765 -28.34 -8.30 24.20
C VAL A 765 -28.74 -9.63 24.83
N GLY A 766 -30.05 -9.90 24.92
CA GLY A 766 -30.58 -11.14 25.48
C GLY A 766 -30.60 -12.31 24.49
N PRO A 767 -30.98 -13.52 24.92
CA PRO A 767 -30.99 -14.74 24.12
C PRO A 767 -32.02 -14.74 22.98
N ASP A 768 -33.12 -14.00 23.14
CA ASP A 768 -34.19 -13.93 22.16
C ASP A 768 -33.90 -12.89 21.07
N ALA A 769 -34.15 -13.23 19.82
CA ALA A 769 -34.04 -12.31 18.69
C ALA A 769 -35.11 -11.19 18.80
N ARG A 770 -34.64 -9.97 19.06
CA ARG A 770 -35.50 -8.78 19.18
C ARG A 770 -34.84 -7.55 18.63
N GLU A 771 -35.62 -6.53 18.40
CA GLU A 771 -35.15 -5.21 18.02
C GLU A 771 -34.84 -4.35 19.27
N TYR A 772 -33.66 -3.80 19.30
CA TYR A 772 -33.19 -2.83 20.29
C TYR A 772 -33.27 -1.44 19.68
N ARG A 773 -34.08 -0.57 20.28
CA ARG A 773 -34.29 0.81 19.81
C ARG A 773 -33.39 1.74 20.63
N LEU A 774 -32.34 2.27 20.02
CA LEU A 774 -31.27 3.04 20.65
C LEU A 774 -31.44 4.51 20.28
N PRO A 775 -31.80 5.40 21.25
CA PRO A 775 -31.86 6.84 20.97
C PRO A 775 -30.49 7.37 20.57
N LEU A 776 -30.39 8.08 19.47
CA LEU A 776 -29.10 8.62 18.99
C LEU A 776 -28.50 9.64 19.97
N SER A 777 -29.32 10.29 20.84
CA SER A 777 -28.88 11.16 21.92
C SER A 777 -28.02 10.46 22.99
N ASP A 778 -28.16 9.13 23.11
CA ASP A 778 -27.51 8.34 24.15
C ASP A 778 -26.11 7.84 23.73
N PHE A 779 -25.78 7.99 22.43
CA PHE A 779 -24.44 7.69 21.93
C PHE A 779 -23.42 8.69 22.48
N LYS A 780 -22.33 8.18 23.02
CA LYS A 780 -21.28 8.97 23.64
C LYS A 780 -20.01 8.93 22.82
N ARG A 781 -19.22 9.97 22.93
CA ARG A 781 -17.93 10.06 22.30
C ARG A 781 -17.01 8.94 22.81
N ILE A 782 -16.49 8.17 21.91
CA ILE A 782 -15.54 7.09 22.15
C ILE A 782 -14.40 7.14 21.13
N ARG A 783 -13.46 6.24 21.30
CA ARG A 783 -12.42 5.97 20.32
C ARG A 783 -12.23 4.46 20.18
N VAL A 784 -12.31 3.97 18.96
CA VAL A 784 -11.99 2.59 18.60
C VAL A 784 -10.59 2.56 18.01
N THR A 785 -9.66 1.87 18.66
CA THR A 785 -8.31 1.61 18.14
C THR A 785 -8.29 0.23 17.50
N GLY A 786 -7.86 0.15 16.24
CA GLY A 786 -7.84 -1.08 15.47
C GLY A 786 -9.15 -1.32 14.67
N PRO A 787 -9.32 -2.51 14.08
CA PRO A 787 -8.38 -3.63 14.11
C PRO A 787 -7.16 -3.42 13.22
N GLY A 788 -5.96 -3.70 13.75
CA GLY A 788 -4.76 -3.88 12.96
C GLY A 788 -4.56 -5.35 12.58
N GLU A 789 -3.40 -5.68 12.04
CA GLU A 789 -3.08 -7.04 11.57
C GLU A 789 -3.32 -8.14 12.62
N LYS A 790 -2.99 -7.87 13.88
CA LYS A 790 -3.17 -8.84 14.99
C LYS A 790 -4.61 -8.94 15.51
N GLY A 791 -5.55 -8.21 14.87
CA GLY A 791 -6.96 -8.25 15.19
C GLY A 791 -7.36 -7.67 16.55
N PHE A 792 -6.45 -7.00 17.25
CA PHE A 792 -6.76 -6.34 18.52
C PHE A 792 -7.66 -5.13 18.31
N VAL A 793 -8.66 -5.01 19.19
CA VAL A 793 -9.60 -3.89 19.21
C VAL A 793 -9.71 -3.36 20.64
N TYR A 794 -9.56 -2.05 20.79
CA TYR A 794 -9.72 -1.35 22.08
C TYR A 794 -10.76 -0.24 21.92
N ILE A 795 -11.60 -0.06 22.94
CA ILE A 795 -12.58 1.03 22.99
C ILE A 795 -12.31 1.86 24.24
N ASP A 796 -11.95 3.13 24.04
CA ASP A 796 -11.71 4.10 25.08
C ASP A 796 -12.87 5.12 25.11
N ARG A 797 -13.42 5.42 26.28
CA ARG A 797 -14.38 6.51 26.46
C ARG A 797 -13.64 7.84 26.48
N ILE A 798 -14.14 8.81 25.70
CA ILE A 798 -13.59 10.17 25.68
C ILE A 798 -14.55 11.08 26.44
N PRO A 799 -14.10 11.74 27.53
CA PRO A 799 -14.92 12.70 28.24
C PRO A 799 -15.04 14.00 27.42
N GLU A 800 -16.08 14.13 26.63
CA GLU A 800 -16.47 15.38 25.95
C GLU A 800 -17.89 15.76 26.36
N GLU A 801 -18.06 16.98 26.88
CA GLU A 801 -19.35 17.44 27.41
C GLU A 801 -20.38 17.82 26.32
N ASN A 802 -19.97 18.09 25.06
CA ASN A 802 -20.84 18.60 23.98
C ASN A 802 -20.69 17.88 22.64
N ALA A 803 -20.45 16.56 22.67
CA ALA A 803 -20.32 15.79 21.45
C ALA A 803 -21.67 15.59 20.75
N TYR A 804 -21.80 16.06 19.51
CA TYR A 804 -22.98 15.90 18.67
C TYR A 804 -22.68 14.99 17.48
N LEU A 805 -23.51 13.96 17.29
CA LEU A 805 -23.46 13.06 16.16
C LEU A 805 -24.17 13.65 14.94
N ASP A 806 -23.45 14.03 13.90
CA ASP A 806 -24.01 14.43 12.62
C ASP A 806 -24.20 13.20 11.71
N LEU A 807 -25.44 12.76 11.54
CA LEU A 807 -25.74 11.57 10.72
C LEU A 807 -25.30 11.68 9.25
N ARG A 808 -25.16 12.89 8.72
CA ARG A 808 -24.71 13.12 7.33
C ARG A 808 -23.22 12.80 7.14
N LYS A 809 -22.47 12.76 8.24
CA LYS A 809 -21.06 12.40 8.25
C LYS A 809 -20.83 10.92 8.53
N VAL A 810 -21.83 10.19 9.03
CA VAL A 810 -21.67 8.78 9.37
C VAL A 810 -21.32 7.98 8.12
N GLU A 811 -20.15 7.36 8.15
CA GLU A 811 -19.64 6.54 7.04
C GLU A 811 -19.50 5.06 7.38
N THR A 812 -19.40 4.71 8.67
CA THR A 812 -19.22 3.32 9.09
C THR A 812 -20.03 3.02 10.34
N VAL A 813 -20.70 1.88 10.34
CA VAL A 813 -21.27 1.26 11.53
C VAL A 813 -20.38 0.11 11.98
N LYS A 814 -20.12 0.01 13.31
CA LYS A 814 -19.26 -1.02 13.88
C LYS A 814 -20.00 -1.76 14.99
N MET A 815 -19.74 -3.06 15.09
CA MET A 815 -20.26 -3.97 16.12
C MET A 815 -19.07 -4.63 16.80
N ALA A 816 -19.02 -4.61 18.14
CA ALA A 816 -17.91 -5.22 18.87
C ALA A 816 -18.38 -5.94 20.13
N VAL A 817 -17.89 -7.18 20.31
CA VAL A 817 -18.11 -8.02 21.51
C VAL A 817 -16.71 -8.29 22.09
N LEU A 818 -16.33 -7.45 23.06
CA LEU A 818 -14.96 -7.45 23.56
C LEU A 818 -14.78 -8.41 24.74
N PRO A 819 -13.63 -9.14 24.85
CA PRO A 819 -13.34 -10.06 25.95
C PRO A 819 -13.37 -9.37 27.31
N GLN A 820 -12.86 -8.12 27.42
CA GLN A 820 -12.84 -7.38 28.67
C GLN A 820 -14.23 -7.02 29.21
N ASP A 821 -15.24 -6.94 28.33
CA ASP A 821 -16.64 -6.68 28.72
C ASP A 821 -17.40 -7.97 29.04
N ASN A 822 -16.86 -9.12 28.62
CA ASN A 822 -17.48 -10.44 28.69
C ASN A 822 -16.43 -11.49 29.12
N PRO A 823 -15.99 -11.50 30.37
CA PRO A 823 -14.87 -12.36 30.83
C PRO A 823 -15.20 -13.86 30.82
N GLU A 824 -16.49 -14.21 30.86
CA GLU A 824 -16.96 -15.62 30.76
C GLU A 824 -17.16 -16.09 29.31
N GLY A 825 -16.85 -15.23 28.33
CA GLY A 825 -17.16 -15.45 26.93
C GLY A 825 -18.55 -14.92 26.57
N ALA A 826 -18.70 -14.48 25.33
CA ALA A 826 -19.98 -14.02 24.79
C ALA A 826 -20.00 -14.05 23.26
N SER A 827 -21.17 -14.19 22.69
CA SER A 827 -21.41 -13.99 21.27
C SER A 827 -22.74 -13.29 21.03
N VAL A 828 -22.78 -12.45 19.99
CA VAL A 828 -23.99 -11.75 19.55
C VAL A 828 -24.16 -11.99 18.05
N TYR A 829 -25.36 -12.33 17.65
CA TYR A 829 -25.79 -12.41 16.25
C TYR A 829 -26.53 -11.15 15.87
N PHE A 830 -26.03 -10.44 14.85
CA PHE A 830 -26.65 -9.23 14.29
C PHE A 830 -27.35 -9.57 12.98
N GLU A 831 -28.58 -9.16 12.80
CA GLU A 831 -29.38 -9.39 11.60
C GLU A 831 -29.49 -8.14 10.73
N TYR A 832 -29.89 -7.00 11.32
CA TYR A 832 -29.91 -5.72 10.62
C TYR A 832 -29.69 -4.52 11.55
N ILE A 833 -29.35 -3.40 10.95
CA ILE A 833 -29.25 -2.08 11.60
C ILE A 833 -29.91 -1.03 10.71
N THR A 834 -30.85 -0.26 11.24
CA THR A 834 -31.59 0.78 10.50
C THR A 834 -31.63 2.10 11.30
N LEU A 835 -31.75 3.23 10.58
CA LEU A 835 -32.06 4.53 11.16
C LEU A 835 -33.54 4.84 10.99
N GLU A 836 -34.21 5.25 12.08
CA GLU A 836 -35.63 5.56 12.15
C GLU A 836 -35.95 6.96 12.74
#